data_8f5c20c06920a783fe471927c441de25
#
_entry.id   8f5c20c06920a783fe471927c441de25
#
_cell.length_a   1.000
_cell.length_b   1.000
_cell.length_c   1.000
_cell.angle_alpha   90.00
_cell.angle_beta   90.00
_cell.angle_gamma   90.00
#
_symmetry.space_group_name_H-M   'P 1'
#
loop_
_entity.id
_entity.type
_entity.pdbx_description
1 polymer ?
#
loop_
_entity_poly.entity_id
_entity_poly.type
_entity_poly.pdbx_seq_one_letter_code
_entity_poly.pdbx_strand_id
1 'polypeptide(L)'
;MLACVHNTVKLKNFRYMNKKRLLLFTIVLLSLDYYAKAQTDSIKNYKLNEVVVEGTRNYAIADGVVYIPSKEAKQHAININDLLARMMVAGLRVDLGSNKVETTYQGEVHFYIDGVEAQDWEVKALRPKDVLHVEYLKSPADPKYKNYQAVVNLVMKKYKYGGYVLGEVNQSFVYNSGNYGAAAKVNTGKWTLTGLAEAYYRNADDITHNTGTQYIFSKDNIIDKLTEETQREHTKMFTTAVNARYISDKLTFTASAGYRYESTPVNNSDINITYTGNNAPDNGKALTEASSKGMLPYINTYFQLSKLPRNSMLYGAASFSYNHNDASTLYTFGSPIFNATEEDVYLPDVWMSYAFPLYKQNYMTVTAEYKSEIFNTLYTGTDNTRQKLINNYVYARVRYNHKFSDNWSASAQIEVPVNFYKVNDDGYDTKPYVNGFVVMNGRIGKKHSLYAYAQIMQMPITPSFYNTVVRQDNEIEGTKGNAGLKPQRYASALMSYAWMPINGFSLNADVIWEEIMHDIVPLWHAENGLMIKDIVNSGNYDIISASLTPSLSLAGGKLNIQAKLYYAHEMHSGIRNFSLNNYGLYPYVSYNMNKNFSVSAGYGKNFNKGFMRGGYGTTAQFSDNLKVNLQYTAGNFYAMLSVNSVLRKHGWVKSWFDSDNLHSSEYLSRPWDGRYVSLTMRYTLDFGRKTDHGNNARFEGSAKTSVLK
;
A
#
# COMPACT_ATOMS: atom_id res chain seq x y z
N MET A 1 -47.90 -15.73 -18.32
CA MET A 1 -47.58 -16.15 -19.70
C MET A 1 -46.04 -16.19 -19.79
N LEU A 2 -45.49 -17.38 -19.58
CA LEU A 2 -44.05 -17.67 -19.72
C LEU A 2 -43.72 -17.78 -21.21
N ALA A 3 -42.66 -17.11 -21.64
CA ALA A 3 -41.99 -17.44 -22.87
C ALA A 3 -40.47 -17.30 -22.67
N CYS A 4 -39.81 -18.42 -22.86
CA CYS A 4 -38.36 -18.63 -22.85
C CYS A 4 -37.61 -17.65 -23.73
N VAL A 5 -36.51 -17.10 -23.20
CA VAL A 5 -35.38 -16.69 -24.04
C VAL A 5 -34.16 -17.50 -23.56
N HIS A 6 -33.91 -18.53 -24.29
CA HIS A 6 -32.65 -19.28 -24.28
C HIS A 6 -31.62 -18.46 -25.04
N ASN A 7 -30.74 -17.80 -24.33
CA ASN A 7 -29.51 -17.26 -24.90
C ASN A 7 -28.31 -17.89 -24.17
N THR A 8 -27.79 -18.90 -24.82
CA THR A 8 -26.52 -19.58 -24.54
C THR A 8 -25.39 -18.53 -24.64
N VAL A 9 -24.99 -17.98 -23.52
CA VAL A 9 -23.70 -17.26 -23.41
C VAL A 9 -22.60 -18.32 -23.57
N LYS A 10 -22.02 -18.37 -24.75
CA LYS A 10 -20.85 -19.21 -25.04
C LYS A 10 -19.70 -18.80 -24.12
N LEU A 11 -19.41 -19.63 -23.12
CA LEU A 11 -18.18 -19.67 -22.33
C LEU A 11 -16.96 -19.93 -23.24
N LYS A 12 -16.58 -18.96 -24.07
CA LYS A 12 -15.40 -19.08 -24.95
C LYS A 12 -14.10 -18.56 -24.31
N ASN A 13 -14.15 -17.91 -23.16
CA ASN A 13 -12.98 -17.26 -22.56
C ASN A 13 -12.26 -18.06 -21.47
N PHE A 14 -12.71 -19.31 -21.18
CA PHE A 14 -11.99 -20.21 -20.25
C PHE A 14 -10.87 -21.05 -20.91
N ARG A 15 -10.59 -20.83 -22.19
CA ARG A 15 -9.67 -21.69 -22.97
C ARG A 15 -8.19 -21.34 -22.87
N TYR A 16 -7.82 -20.28 -22.17
CA TYR A 16 -6.40 -19.85 -22.09
C TYR A 16 -5.68 -20.18 -20.78
N MET A 17 -6.38 -20.74 -19.79
CA MET A 17 -5.68 -21.25 -18.62
C MET A 17 -5.07 -22.61 -18.96
N ASN A 18 -3.74 -22.67 -19.00
CA ASN A 18 -2.97 -23.87 -19.33
C ASN A 18 -3.41 -25.02 -18.40
N LYS A 19 -3.93 -26.12 -18.96
CA LYS A 19 -4.49 -27.28 -18.22
C LYS A 19 -3.56 -27.79 -17.10
N LYS A 20 -2.25 -27.61 -17.25
CA LYS A 20 -1.25 -27.96 -16.23
C LYS A 20 -1.33 -27.07 -14.97
N ARG A 21 -1.70 -25.79 -15.11
CA ARG A 21 -1.83 -24.85 -13.98
C ARG A 21 -3.10 -25.10 -13.17
N LEU A 22 -4.21 -25.43 -13.83
CA LEU A 22 -5.45 -25.83 -13.16
C LEU A 22 -5.27 -27.16 -12.42
N LEU A 23 -4.51 -28.10 -13.01
CA LEU A 23 -4.21 -29.40 -12.42
C LEU A 23 -3.36 -29.26 -11.14
N LEU A 24 -2.37 -28.36 -11.12
CA LEU A 24 -1.57 -28.10 -9.91
C LEU A 24 -2.41 -27.55 -8.76
N PHE A 25 -3.33 -26.65 -9.06
CA PHE A 25 -4.25 -26.07 -8.07
C PHE A 25 -5.25 -27.11 -7.52
N THR A 26 -5.74 -27.98 -8.40
CA THR A 26 -6.65 -29.08 -8.03
C THR A 26 -5.93 -30.17 -7.23
N ILE A 27 -4.67 -30.48 -7.54
CA ILE A 27 -3.85 -31.45 -6.79
C ILE A 27 -3.54 -30.95 -5.39
N VAL A 28 -3.25 -29.64 -5.21
CA VAL A 28 -3.04 -29.03 -3.89
C VAL A 28 -4.33 -29.06 -3.06
N LEU A 29 -5.49 -28.83 -3.67
CA LEU A 29 -6.79 -28.92 -2.96
C LEU A 29 -7.16 -30.36 -2.60
N LEU A 30 -6.89 -31.35 -3.46
CA LEU A 30 -7.19 -32.76 -3.24
C LEU A 30 -6.21 -33.44 -2.27
N SER A 31 -4.99 -32.94 -2.10
CA SER A 31 -4.05 -33.46 -1.10
C SER A 31 -4.43 -33.13 0.33
N LEU A 32 -5.36 -32.18 0.55
CA LEU A 32 -5.88 -31.82 1.87
C LEU A 32 -6.90 -32.82 2.42
N ASP A 33 -7.57 -33.62 1.58
CA ASP A 33 -8.55 -34.62 2.02
C ASP A 33 -7.92 -35.90 2.65
N TYR A 34 -6.63 -36.12 2.47
CA TYR A 34 -5.98 -37.37 2.90
C TYR A 34 -5.49 -37.37 4.36
N TYR A 35 -5.49 -36.22 5.06
CA TYR A 35 -4.96 -36.09 6.43
C TYR A 35 -5.98 -35.75 7.52
N ALA A 36 -7.27 -35.75 7.25
CA ALA A 36 -8.31 -35.46 8.24
C ALA A 36 -8.81 -36.71 8.99
N LYS A 37 -7.93 -37.60 9.42
CA LYS A 37 -8.27 -38.59 10.47
C LYS A 37 -7.88 -38.05 11.83
N ALA A 38 -8.88 -37.56 12.56
CA ALA A 38 -8.73 -37.12 13.94
C ALA A 38 -8.34 -38.28 14.85
N GLN A 39 -7.17 -38.22 15.46
CA GLN A 39 -6.82 -39.01 16.64
C GLN A 39 -7.49 -38.37 17.87
N THR A 40 -8.39 -39.10 18.50
CA THR A 40 -8.93 -38.78 19.83
C THR A 40 -7.92 -39.25 20.85
N ASP A 41 -7.10 -38.33 21.37
CA ASP A 41 -6.27 -38.60 22.54
C ASP A 41 -6.97 -38.16 23.81
N SER A 42 -7.09 -39.10 24.73
CA SER A 42 -7.63 -38.91 26.08
C SER A 42 -6.72 -37.98 26.91
N ILE A 43 -7.27 -36.89 27.41
CA ILE A 43 -6.57 -35.90 28.22
C ILE A 43 -6.33 -36.48 29.62
N LYS A 44 -5.09 -36.81 29.93
CA LYS A 44 -4.64 -36.97 31.34
C LYS A 44 -4.34 -35.59 31.91
N ASN A 45 -5.13 -35.18 32.90
CA ASN A 45 -4.88 -33.94 33.65
C ASN A 45 -3.64 -34.10 34.54
N TYR A 46 -2.53 -33.51 34.14
CA TYR A 46 -1.38 -33.23 35.01
C TYR A 46 -1.48 -31.77 35.48
N LYS A 47 -1.57 -31.57 36.82
CA LYS A 47 -1.29 -30.27 37.42
C LYS A 47 0.22 -30.01 37.28
N LEU A 48 0.62 -29.30 36.29
CA LEU A 48 1.95 -28.72 36.20
C LEU A 48 1.96 -27.40 36.97
N ASN A 49 2.97 -27.21 37.83
CA ASN A 49 3.27 -25.93 38.45
C ASN A 49 3.37 -24.87 37.34
N GLU A 50 2.71 -23.73 37.55
CA GLU A 50 2.62 -22.65 36.59
C GLU A 50 4.02 -22.09 36.31
N VAL A 51 4.68 -22.58 35.25
CA VAL A 51 5.85 -21.91 34.67
C VAL A 51 5.32 -20.70 33.96
N VAL A 52 5.48 -19.55 34.58
CA VAL A 52 5.17 -18.25 33.91
C VAL A 52 6.13 -18.07 32.76
N VAL A 53 5.74 -18.50 31.55
CA VAL A 53 6.44 -18.20 30.31
C VAL A 53 6.08 -16.76 29.94
N GLU A 54 6.98 -15.82 30.22
CA GLU A 54 6.81 -14.38 30.00
C GLU A 54 6.92 -13.95 28.49
N GLY A 55 6.84 -14.87 27.54
CA GLY A 55 6.88 -14.59 26.10
C GLY A 55 5.54 -14.15 25.52
N THR A 56 5.55 -13.61 24.31
CA THR A 56 4.33 -13.37 23.52
C THR A 56 3.58 -14.68 23.32
N ARG A 57 2.31 -14.73 23.72
CA ARG A 57 1.42 -15.88 23.53
C ARG A 57 0.56 -15.63 22.30
N ASN A 58 0.40 -16.66 21.47
CA ASN A 58 -0.46 -16.59 20.30
C ASN A 58 -1.33 -17.85 20.17
N TYR A 59 -2.50 -17.70 19.57
CA TYR A 59 -3.38 -18.81 19.23
C TYR A 59 -4.25 -18.47 18.01
N ALA A 60 -4.50 -19.48 17.18
CA ALA A 60 -5.34 -19.33 15.99
C ALA A 60 -6.82 -19.21 16.38
N ILE A 61 -7.54 -18.35 15.68
CA ILE A 61 -9.00 -18.23 15.65
C ILE A 61 -9.50 -18.48 14.23
N ALA A 62 -10.82 -18.53 14.01
CA ALA A 62 -11.37 -18.85 12.69
C ALA A 62 -10.83 -17.93 11.60
N ASP A 63 -10.87 -16.61 11.82
CA ASP A 63 -10.52 -15.61 10.81
C ASP A 63 -9.07 -15.09 10.98
N GLY A 64 -8.22 -15.73 11.77
CA GLY A 64 -6.84 -15.26 11.96
C GLY A 64 -6.13 -15.77 13.20
N VAL A 65 -5.34 -14.91 13.84
CA VAL A 65 -4.51 -15.22 15.00
C VAL A 65 -4.59 -14.11 16.04
N VAL A 66 -4.77 -14.48 17.31
CA VAL A 66 -4.68 -13.57 18.46
C VAL A 66 -3.28 -13.62 19.04
N TYR A 67 -2.70 -12.46 19.31
CA TYR A 67 -1.38 -12.28 19.92
C TYR A 67 -1.50 -11.49 21.22
N ILE A 68 -1.00 -12.04 22.32
CA ILE A 68 -0.92 -11.37 23.62
C ILE A 68 0.51 -10.88 23.81
N PRO A 69 0.76 -9.56 23.76
CA PRO A 69 2.12 -9.02 23.85
C PRO A 69 2.70 -9.27 25.25
N SER A 70 3.98 -9.67 25.29
CA SER A 70 4.72 -9.82 26.54
C SER A 70 4.92 -8.48 27.24
N LYS A 71 5.25 -8.51 28.53
CA LYS A 71 5.62 -7.32 29.29
C LYS A 71 6.82 -6.62 28.67
N GLU A 72 7.82 -7.38 28.25
CA GLU A 72 9.02 -6.91 27.56
C GLU A 72 8.68 -6.21 26.25
N ALA A 73 7.85 -6.82 25.39
CA ALA A 73 7.44 -6.21 24.12
C ALA A 73 6.73 -4.87 24.36
N LYS A 74 5.82 -4.80 25.34
CA LYS A 74 5.11 -3.55 25.68
C LYS A 74 6.01 -2.46 26.26
N GLN A 75 7.02 -2.83 27.02
CA GLN A 75 7.92 -1.92 27.71
C GLN A 75 8.88 -1.24 26.73
N HIS A 76 9.37 -1.99 25.75
CA HIS A 76 10.37 -1.50 24.78
C HIS A 76 9.78 -0.99 23.50
N ALA A 77 8.51 -1.24 23.21
CA ALA A 77 7.88 -0.72 22.00
C ALA A 77 7.64 0.79 22.12
N ILE A 78 8.06 1.51 21.11
CA ILE A 78 7.85 2.96 20.97
C ILE A 78 6.42 3.28 20.56
N ASN A 79 5.90 2.54 19.58
CA ASN A 79 4.59 2.69 18.99
C ASN A 79 4.02 1.31 18.67
N ILE A 80 2.85 1.29 18.08
CA ILE A 80 2.17 0.03 17.75
C ILE A 80 2.92 -0.75 16.67
N ASN A 81 3.49 -0.09 15.66
CA ASN A 81 4.20 -0.77 14.58
C ASN A 81 5.46 -1.49 15.14
N ASP A 82 6.19 -0.83 16.03
CA ASP A 82 7.32 -1.46 16.74
C ASP A 82 6.85 -2.58 17.68
N LEU A 83 5.67 -2.44 18.33
CA LEU A 83 5.08 -3.53 19.11
C LEU A 83 4.79 -4.75 18.24
N LEU A 84 4.19 -4.56 17.05
CA LEU A 84 3.90 -5.63 16.09
C LEU A 84 5.19 -6.32 15.60
N ALA A 85 6.25 -5.55 15.32
CA ALA A 85 7.55 -6.08 14.97
C ALA A 85 8.13 -6.95 16.10
N ARG A 86 8.10 -6.48 17.35
CA ARG A 86 8.58 -7.22 18.54
C ARG A 86 7.75 -8.45 18.86
N MET A 87 6.46 -8.43 18.53
CA MET A 87 5.56 -9.57 18.70
C MET A 87 5.75 -10.65 17.63
N MET A 88 6.48 -10.38 16.55
CA MET A 88 6.70 -11.32 15.45
C MET A 88 5.39 -11.86 14.88
N VAL A 89 4.42 -10.97 14.59
CA VAL A 89 3.10 -11.39 14.10
C VAL A 89 3.24 -12.12 12.78
N ALA A 90 2.90 -13.42 12.77
CA ALA A 90 3.02 -14.26 11.57
C ALA A 90 2.12 -13.74 10.45
N GLY A 91 2.70 -13.52 9.28
CA GLY A 91 2.01 -12.94 8.12
C GLY A 91 2.09 -11.41 8.04
N LEU A 92 2.73 -10.74 9.02
CA LEU A 92 3.04 -9.31 8.95
C LEU A 92 4.54 -9.06 8.86
N ARG A 93 4.90 -7.99 8.19
CA ARG A 93 6.23 -7.42 8.13
C ARG A 93 6.17 -5.93 8.48
N VAL A 94 7.06 -5.50 9.33
CA VAL A 94 7.26 -4.07 9.61
C VAL A 94 8.52 -3.63 8.88
N ASP A 95 8.38 -2.70 7.95
CA ASP A 95 9.51 -2.09 7.27
C ASP A 95 10.20 -1.10 8.21
N LEU A 96 11.45 -1.36 8.54
CA LEU A 96 12.21 -0.51 9.47
C LEU A 96 12.54 0.87 8.89
N GLY A 97 12.57 1.00 7.55
CA GLY A 97 12.84 2.26 6.87
C GLY A 97 11.68 3.23 7.02
N SER A 98 10.53 2.84 6.52
CA SER A 98 9.30 3.63 6.50
C SER A 98 8.45 3.48 7.76
N ASN A 99 8.76 2.52 8.64
CA ASN A 99 7.93 2.11 9.77
C ASN A 99 6.51 1.69 9.36
N LYS A 100 6.34 1.22 8.12
CA LYS A 100 5.07 0.75 7.56
C LYS A 100 4.86 -0.73 7.90
N VAL A 101 3.63 -1.09 8.22
CA VAL A 101 3.21 -2.48 8.43
C VAL A 101 2.57 -2.98 7.14
N GLU A 102 3.03 -4.11 6.66
CA GLU A 102 2.55 -4.79 5.45
C GLU A 102 2.35 -6.27 5.74
N THR A 103 1.54 -6.93 4.92
CA THR A 103 1.51 -8.39 4.92
C THR A 103 2.81 -8.95 4.34
N THR A 104 3.14 -10.21 4.65
CA THR A 104 4.32 -10.89 4.07
C THR A 104 4.23 -11.03 2.56
N TYR A 105 3.03 -10.95 1.98
CA TYR A 105 2.76 -10.93 0.53
C TYR A 105 2.55 -9.51 -0.04
N GLN A 106 3.00 -8.46 0.69
CA GLN A 106 2.96 -7.05 0.27
C GLN A 106 1.55 -6.44 0.12
N GLY A 107 0.53 -7.05 0.75
CA GLY A 107 -0.81 -6.50 0.84
C GLY A 107 -0.91 -5.39 1.90
N GLU A 108 -1.86 -4.48 1.70
CA GLU A 108 -2.17 -3.42 2.66
C GLU A 108 -2.78 -3.98 3.95
N VAL A 109 -2.47 -3.34 5.08
CA VAL A 109 -3.00 -3.69 6.40
C VAL A 109 -3.86 -2.56 6.92
N HIS A 110 -5.11 -2.87 7.28
CA HIS A 110 -6.05 -1.94 7.87
C HIS A 110 -6.07 -2.08 9.39
N PHE A 111 -5.86 -0.96 10.08
CA PHE A 111 -5.85 -0.94 11.54
C PHE A 111 -7.22 -0.68 12.12
N TYR A 112 -7.54 -1.37 13.21
CA TYR A 112 -8.73 -1.19 14.01
C TYR A 112 -8.35 -1.04 15.49
N ILE A 113 -9.10 -0.24 16.22
CA ILE A 113 -8.99 -0.08 17.67
C ILE A 113 -10.33 -0.49 18.26
N ASP A 114 -10.35 -1.58 19.05
CA ASP A 114 -11.53 -2.16 19.67
C ASP A 114 -12.68 -2.44 18.66
N GLY A 115 -12.31 -2.95 17.49
CA GLY A 115 -13.24 -3.28 16.41
C GLY A 115 -13.70 -2.11 15.57
N VAL A 116 -13.03 -0.96 15.66
CA VAL A 116 -13.35 0.25 14.94
C VAL A 116 -12.12 0.70 14.14
N GLU A 117 -12.28 0.96 12.84
CA GLU A 117 -11.20 1.36 11.96
C GLU A 117 -10.47 2.61 12.45
N ALA A 118 -9.16 2.59 12.36
CA ALA A 118 -8.26 3.63 12.82
C ALA A 118 -7.31 4.07 11.70
N GLN A 119 -6.92 5.34 11.75
CA GLN A 119 -5.92 5.92 10.85
C GLN A 119 -4.50 5.62 11.34
N ASP A 120 -3.53 5.61 10.44
CA ASP A 120 -2.12 5.40 10.77
C ASP A 120 -1.61 6.33 11.86
N TRP A 121 -1.98 7.61 11.83
CA TRP A 121 -1.55 8.58 12.84
C TRP A 121 -2.20 8.33 14.21
N GLU A 122 -3.45 7.82 14.26
CA GLU A 122 -4.09 7.40 15.51
C GLU A 122 -3.36 6.20 16.11
N VAL A 123 -2.99 5.24 15.25
CA VAL A 123 -2.20 4.06 15.64
C VAL A 123 -0.83 4.46 16.16
N LYS A 124 -0.14 5.39 15.49
CA LYS A 124 1.16 5.94 15.94
C LYS A 124 1.07 6.63 17.30
N ALA A 125 -0.07 7.26 17.59
CA ALA A 125 -0.31 7.94 18.85
C ALA A 125 -0.61 7.00 20.03
N LEU A 126 -1.01 5.74 19.78
CA LEU A 126 -1.31 4.78 20.84
C LEU A 126 -0.08 4.38 21.64
N ARG A 127 -0.32 4.04 22.90
CA ARG A 127 0.72 3.53 23.79
C ARG A 127 0.73 2.01 23.79
N PRO A 128 1.86 1.35 23.47
CA PRO A 128 2.00 -0.09 23.52
C PRO A 128 1.61 -0.72 24.85
N LYS A 129 1.86 -0.03 25.98
CA LYS A 129 1.52 -0.50 27.34
C LYS A 129 0.02 -0.69 27.59
N ASP A 130 -0.82 -0.04 26.79
CA ASP A 130 -2.27 -0.10 26.91
C ASP A 130 -2.92 -1.16 26.00
N VAL A 131 -2.17 -1.82 25.13
CA VAL A 131 -2.65 -2.92 24.29
C VAL A 131 -2.87 -4.16 25.19
N LEU A 132 -4.08 -4.71 25.19
CA LEU A 132 -4.39 -5.99 25.85
C LEU A 132 -3.94 -7.16 24.98
N HIS A 133 -4.43 -7.20 23.75
CA HIS A 133 -4.04 -8.16 22.72
C HIS A 133 -4.22 -7.56 21.32
N VAL A 134 -3.64 -8.23 20.35
CA VAL A 134 -3.73 -7.88 18.92
C VAL A 134 -4.38 -9.04 18.20
N GLU A 135 -5.40 -8.76 17.40
CA GLU A 135 -6.02 -9.72 16.51
C GLU A 135 -5.55 -9.42 15.08
N TYR A 136 -4.78 -10.32 14.49
CA TYR A 136 -4.46 -10.28 13.08
C TYR A 136 -5.46 -11.13 12.31
N LEU A 137 -6.38 -10.47 11.59
CA LEU A 137 -7.51 -11.08 10.92
C LEU A 137 -7.29 -11.04 9.40
N LYS A 138 -7.67 -12.11 8.74
CA LYS A 138 -7.54 -12.28 7.29
C LYS A 138 -8.93 -12.37 6.67
N SER A 139 -9.36 -11.33 5.94
CA SER A 139 -10.71 -11.19 5.36
C SER A 139 -11.83 -11.61 6.33
N PRO A 140 -11.89 -10.98 7.51
CA PRO A 140 -12.83 -11.40 8.55
C PRO A 140 -14.27 -11.33 8.07
N ALA A 141 -15.08 -12.30 8.52
CA ALA A 141 -16.48 -12.41 8.12
C ALA A 141 -17.39 -11.35 8.75
N ASP A 142 -16.97 -10.76 9.89
CA ASP A 142 -17.75 -9.71 10.58
C ASP A 142 -17.81 -8.43 9.70
N PRO A 143 -18.99 -7.96 9.33
CA PRO A 143 -19.17 -6.80 8.46
C PRO A 143 -18.49 -5.50 8.94
N LYS A 144 -18.25 -5.35 10.26
CA LYS A 144 -17.58 -4.17 10.82
C LYS A 144 -16.17 -3.94 10.26
N TYR A 145 -15.52 -4.99 9.77
CA TYR A 145 -14.17 -4.91 9.18
C TYR A 145 -14.19 -4.59 7.67
N LYS A 146 -15.33 -4.18 7.11
CA LYS A 146 -15.47 -3.64 5.74
C LYS A 146 -14.89 -4.53 4.64
N ASN A 147 -14.78 -5.83 4.89
CA ASN A 147 -14.25 -6.81 3.94
C ASN A 147 -12.77 -6.63 3.54
N TYR A 148 -11.97 -5.95 4.35
CA TYR A 148 -10.54 -5.83 4.11
C TYR A 148 -9.83 -7.18 4.18
N GLN A 149 -8.81 -7.37 3.34
CA GLN A 149 -8.06 -8.63 3.26
C GLN A 149 -7.17 -8.87 4.47
N ALA A 150 -6.58 -7.81 5.04
CA ALA A 150 -5.73 -7.89 6.21
C ALA A 150 -6.12 -6.81 7.22
N VAL A 151 -6.48 -7.23 8.43
CA VAL A 151 -6.91 -6.35 9.52
C VAL A 151 -6.06 -6.61 10.75
N VAL A 152 -5.55 -5.55 11.36
CA VAL A 152 -4.93 -5.58 12.69
C VAL A 152 -5.87 -4.86 13.66
N ASN A 153 -6.59 -5.62 14.49
CA ASN A 153 -7.44 -5.06 15.53
C ASN A 153 -6.68 -5.01 16.86
N LEU A 154 -6.49 -3.80 17.36
CA LEU A 154 -5.82 -3.51 18.63
C LEU A 154 -6.87 -3.45 19.72
N VAL A 155 -6.92 -4.46 20.59
CA VAL A 155 -7.82 -4.46 21.74
C VAL A 155 -7.11 -3.78 22.90
N MET A 156 -7.70 -2.66 23.37
CA MET A 156 -7.07 -1.74 24.30
C MET A 156 -7.61 -1.88 25.73
N LYS A 157 -6.85 -1.43 26.72
CA LYS A 157 -7.34 -1.24 28.09
C LYS A 157 -8.39 -0.14 28.12
N LYS A 158 -9.48 -0.37 28.83
CA LYS A 158 -10.60 0.57 28.99
C LYS A 158 -10.37 1.56 30.12
N TYR A 159 -10.70 2.83 29.89
CA TYR A 159 -10.45 3.94 30.80
C TYR A 159 -11.67 4.88 30.88
N LYS A 160 -12.02 5.47 32.05
CA LYS A 160 -13.27 6.27 32.25
C LYS A 160 -13.32 7.71 31.77
N TYR A 161 -12.25 8.48 31.71
CA TYR A 161 -12.16 9.87 31.21
C TYR A 161 -10.70 10.23 31.05
N GLY A 162 -10.34 10.91 30.00
CA GLY A 162 -8.99 11.40 29.82
C GLY A 162 -8.55 11.56 28.39
N GLY A 163 -7.29 11.88 28.23
CA GLY A 163 -6.70 12.10 26.94
C GLY A 163 -5.18 12.11 27.03
N TYR A 164 -4.58 12.54 25.93
CA TYR A 164 -3.15 12.75 25.83
C TYR A 164 -2.82 13.89 24.88
N VAL A 165 -1.63 14.45 25.06
CA VAL A 165 -0.96 15.29 24.06
C VAL A 165 0.37 14.61 23.73
N LEU A 166 0.66 14.49 22.45
CA LEU A 166 1.86 13.86 21.91
C LEU A 166 2.64 14.88 21.10
N GLY A 167 3.95 14.97 21.33
CA GLY A 167 4.89 15.64 20.43
C GLY A 167 5.92 14.67 19.91
N GLU A 168 6.21 14.74 18.61
CA GLU A 168 7.23 13.92 17.95
C GLU A 168 8.10 14.77 17.04
N VAL A 169 9.40 14.51 17.09
CA VAL A 169 10.43 15.14 16.24
C VAL A 169 11.26 14.01 15.63
N ASN A 170 11.42 14.03 14.32
CA ASN A 170 12.38 13.20 13.60
C ASN A 170 13.27 14.09 12.76
N GLN A 171 14.58 14.05 13.00
CA GLN A 171 15.58 14.86 12.31
C GLN A 171 16.66 13.97 11.70
N SER A 172 16.92 14.14 10.41
CA SER A 172 18.06 13.56 9.71
C SER A 172 19.25 14.51 9.73
N PHE A 173 20.48 13.97 9.86
CA PHE A 173 21.71 14.77 10.01
C PHE A 173 22.64 14.72 8.80
N VAL A 174 22.44 13.80 7.86
CA VAL A 174 23.33 13.63 6.68
C VAL A 174 22.80 14.45 5.51
N TYR A 175 21.51 14.45 5.30
CA TYR A 175 20.80 15.40 4.45
C TYR A 175 19.77 16.14 5.28
N ASN A 176 19.46 17.36 4.92
CA ASN A 176 18.62 18.23 5.74
C ASN A 176 17.13 17.87 5.56
N SER A 177 16.62 17.00 6.45
CA SER A 177 15.23 16.54 6.41
C SER A 177 14.70 16.39 7.82
N GLY A 178 13.47 16.85 8.05
CA GLY A 178 12.79 16.75 9.35
C GLY A 178 11.30 16.49 9.21
N ASN A 179 10.75 15.80 10.21
CA ASN A 179 9.31 15.61 10.41
C ASN A 179 8.96 15.95 11.85
N TYR A 180 8.03 16.87 12.06
CA TYR A 180 7.61 17.39 13.34
C TYR A 180 6.11 17.26 13.47
N GLY A 181 5.65 16.54 14.49
CA GLY A 181 4.24 16.25 14.69
C GLY A 181 3.77 16.57 16.10
N ALA A 182 2.54 17.03 16.20
CA ALA A 182 1.81 17.12 17.44
C ALA A 182 0.40 16.56 17.27
N ALA A 183 -0.06 15.78 18.26
CA ALA A 183 -1.41 15.26 18.28
C ALA A 183 -2.01 15.40 19.67
N ALA A 184 -3.32 15.66 19.74
CA ALA A 184 -4.07 15.70 20.98
C ALA A 184 -5.33 14.84 20.85
N LYS A 185 -5.66 14.09 21.90
CA LYS A 185 -6.88 13.29 21.98
C LYS A 185 -7.56 13.51 23.32
N VAL A 186 -8.88 13.72 23.28
CA VAL A 186 -9.72 13.89 24.45
C VAL A 186 -10.92 12.98 24.35
N ASN A 187 -11.17 12.20 25.39
CA ASN A 187 -12.37 11.37 25.53
C ASN A 187 -13.26 11.99 26.61
N THR A 188 -14.53 12.18 26.30
CA THR A 188 -15.52 12.68 27.25
C THR A 188 -16.90 12.03 27.01
N GLY A 189 -17.32 11.19 27.95
CA GLY A 189 -18.57 10.44 27.83
C GLY A 189 -18.57 9.56 26.56
N LYS A 190 -19.49 9.85 25.61
CA LYS A 190 -19.61 9.14 24.33
C LYS A 190 -18.83 9.76 23.20
N TRP A 191 -18.15 10.87 23.43
CA TRP A 191 -17.38 11.60 22.44
C TRP A 191 -15.90 11.39 22.58
N THR A 192 -15.24 11.32 21.43
CA THR A 192 -13.78 11.41 21.29
C THR A 192 -13.47 12.51 20.30
N LEU A 193 -12.60 13.45 20.70
CA LEU A 193 -12.07 14.49 19.83
C LEU A 193 -10.58 14.23 19.64
N THR A 194 -10.10 14.34 18.43
CA THR A 194 -8.68 14.15 18.10
C THR A 194 -8.25 15.24 17.13
N GLY A 195 -7.07 15.81 17.35
CA GLY A 195 -6.44 16.77 16.44
C GLY A 195 -5.02 16.35 16.13
N LEU A 196 -4.55 16.67 14.93
CA LEU A 196 -3.20 16.41 14.42
C LEU A 196 -2.69 17.65 13.69
N ALA A 197 -1.39 17.95 13.86
CA ALA A 197 -0.62 18.83 12.99
C ALA A 197 0.75 18.23 12.74
N GLU A 198 1.17 18.13 11.48
CA GLU A 198 2.48 17.64 11.06
C GLU A 198 3.11 18.61 10.06
N ALA A 199 4.41 18.83 10.18
CA ALA A 199 5.22 19.57 9.22
C ALA A 199 6.42 18.71 8.81
N TYR A 200 6.64 18.58 7.53
CA TYR A 200 7.75 17.85 6.94
C TYR A 200 8.52 18.74 6.00
N TYR A 201 9.84 18.60 5.98
CA TYR A 201 10.68 19.16 4.94
C TYR A 201 11.81 18.21 4.57
N ARG A 202 12.28 18.33 3.33
CA ARG A 202 13.46 17.63 2.82
C ARG A 202 14.18 18.53 1.84
N ASN A 203 15.48 18.74 2.06
CA ASN A 203 16.37 19.42 1.15
C ASN A 203 17.48 18.43 0.75
N ALA A 204 17.51 18.05 -0.49
CA ALA A 204 18.49 17.14 -1.06
C ALA A 204 19.18 17.83 -2.24
N ASP A 205 20.48 18.02 -2.16
CA ASP A 205 21.26 18.81 -3.12
C ASP A 205 22.24 17.95 -3.96
N ASP A 206 22.27 16.64 -3.74
CA ASP A 206 23.25 15.72 -4.34
C ASP A 206 22.59 14.42 -4.87
N ILE A 207 21.43 14.56 -5.50
CA ILE A 207 20.80 13.45 -6.22
C ILE A 207 21.56 13.25 -7.54
N THR A 208 22.04 12.03 -7.77
CA THR A 208 22.69 11.66 -9.03
C THR A 208 21.73 10.82 -9.86
N HIS A 209 21.48 11.23 -11.09
CA HIS A 209 20.64 10.51 -12.03
C HIS A 209 21.33 10.44 -13.40
N ASN A 210 21.83 9.27 -13.76
CA ASN A 210 22.54 9.06 -15.02
C ASN A 210 21.68 8.14 -15.90
N THR A 211 21.54 8.50 -17.18
CA THR A 211 20.81 7.67 -18.14
C THR A 211 21.66 7.38 -19.38
N GLY A 212 21.46 6.19 -19.94
CA GLY A 212 21.90 5.86 -21.27
C GLY A 212 20.71 5.40 -22.07
N THR A 213 20.36 6.12 -23.13
CA THR A 213 19.18 5.85 -23.96
C THR A 213 19.59 5.78 -25.42
N GLN A 214 19.16 4.72 -26.12
CA GLN A 214 19.26 4.57 -27.56
C GLN A 214 17.86 4.76 -28.16
N TYR A 215 17.74 5.71 -29.06
CA TYR A 215 16.51 6.00 -29.81
C TYR A 215 16.65 5.45 -31.22
N ILE A 216 15.70 4.65 -31.67
CA ILE A 216 15.65 4.05 -33.01
C ILE A 216 14.49 4.71 -33.77
N PHE A 217 14.78 5.85 -34.42
CA PHE A 217 13.81 6.57 -35.27
C PHE A 217 13.54 5.81 -36.59
N SER A 218 14.57 5.20 -37.14
CA SER A 218 14.54 4.29 -38.31
C SER A 218 15.81 3.42 -38.33
N LYS A 219 15.90 2.49 -39.28
CA LYS A 219 17.10 1.66 -39.47
C LYS A 219 18.37 2.49 -39.72
N ASP A 220 18.23 3.66 -40.35
CA ASP A 220 19.35 4.53 -40.73
C ASP A 220 19.48 5.75 -39.80
N ASN A 221 18.59 5.90 -38.82
CA ASN A 221 18.61 7.00 -37.87
C ASN A 221 18.49 6.47 -36.43
N ILE A 222 19.66 6.17 -35.85
CA ILE A 222 19.80 5.73 -34.47
C ILE A 222 20.60 6.78 -33.71
N ILE A 223 20.09 7.21 -32.58
CA ILE A 223 20.71 8.22 -31.71
C ILE A 223 20.92 7.60 -30.33
N ASP A 224 22.16 7.61 -29.84
CA ASP A 224 22.48 7.29 -28.46
C ASP A 224 22.64 8.60 -27.67
N LYS A 225 21.97 8.69 -26.53
CA LYS A 225 22.02 9.81 -25.57
C LYS A 225 22.54 9.31 -24.23
N LEU A 226 23.64 9.87 -23.76
CA LEU A 226 24.13 9.67 -22.42
C LEU A 226 23.94 10.96 -21.61
N THR A 227 23.37 10.84 -20.42
CA THR A 227 23.21 11.96 -19.49
C THR A 227 23.90 11.67 -18.16
N GLU A 228 24.61 12.68 -17.64
CA GLU A 228 25.09 12.73 -16.27
C GLU A 228 24.41 13.92 -15.60
N GLU A 229 23.53 13.62 -14.66
CA GLU A 229 22.65 14.61 -14.03
C GLU A 229 22.93 14.71 -12.54
N THR A 230 23.05 15.97 -12.06
CA THR A 230 23.02 16.30 -10.64
C THR A 230 21.76 17.11 -10.36
N GLN A 231 20.91 16.58 -9.48
CA GLN A 231 19.61 17.17 -9.14
C GLN A 231 19.58 17.68 -7.71
N ARG A 232 18.87 18.78 -7.51
CA ARG A 232 18.53 19.37 -6.21
C ARG A 232 17.01 19.34 -6.06
N GLU A 233 16.54 18.81 -4.93
CA GLU A 233 15.10 18.74 -4.63
C GLU A 233 14.81 19.24 -3.22
N HIS A 234 13.97 20.27 -3.09
CA HIS A 234 13.51 20.80 -1.82
C HIS A 234 11.99 20.63 -1.72
N THR A 235 11.53 19.84 -0.77
CA THR A 235 10.12 19.55 -0.55
C THR A 235 9.68 20.03 0.83
N LYS A 236 8.48 20.58 0.92
CA LYS A 236 7.81 20.98 2.17
C LYS A 236 6.40 20.45 2.17
N MET A 237 5.93 19.94 3.31
CA MET A 237 4.57 19.47 3.49
C MET A 237 4.05 19.91 4.87
N PHE A 238 2.80 20.31 4.89
CA PHE A 238 2.06 20.58 6.12
C PHE A 238 0.73 19.84 6.08
N THR A 239 0.37 19.17 7.17
CA THR A 239 -0.89 18.45 7.30
C THR A 239 -1.52 18.79 8.64
N THR A 240 -2.81 19.10 8.63
CA THR A 240 -3.61 19.23 9.84
C THR A 240 -4.94 18.51 9.67
N ALA A 241 -5.42 17.90 10.75
CA ALA A 241 -6.69 17.20 10.75
C ALA A 241 -7.37 17.29 12.12
N VAL A 242 -8.68 17.31 12.09
CA VAL A 242 -9.53 17.18 13.27
C VAL A 242 -10.54 16.07 13.05
N ASN A 243 -10.85 15.35 14.11
CA ASN A 243 -11.82 14.26 14.10
C ASN A 243 -12.71 14.36 15.33
N ALA A 244 -14.01 14.21 15.13
CA ALA A 244 -15.00 14.08 16.18
C ALA A 244 -15.74 12.75 16.01
N ARG A 245 -15.82 11.98 17.08
CA ARG A 245 -16.47 10.68 17.08
C ARG A 245 -17.44 10.52 18.23
N TYR A 246 -18.62 10.00 17.91
CA TYR A 246 -19.65 9.63 18.85
C TYR A 246 -19.87 8.12 18.84
N ILE A 247 -19.91 7.48 20.02
CA ILE A 247 -20.24 6.06 20.14
C ILE A 247 -21.34 5.87 21.16
N SER A 248 -22.35 5.11 20.74
CA SER A 248 -23.38 4.58 21.62
C SER A 248 -23.65 3.11 21.26
N ASP A 249 -24.53 2.44 22.00
CA ASP A 249 -24.86 1.03 21.75
C ASP A 249 -25.46 0.76 20.36
N LYS A 250 -26.08 1.77 19.74
CA LYS A 250 -26.77 1.65 18.46
C LYS A 250 -26.13 2.47 17.35
N LEU A 251 -25.42 3.54 17.68
CA LEU A 251 -24.88 4.49 16.70
C LEU A 251 -23.40 4.73 16.96
N THR A 252 -22.59 4.54 15.94
CA THR A 252 -21.25 5.13 15.78
C THR A 252 -21.33 6.18 14.69
N PHE A 253 -20.88 7.39 14.98
CA PHE A 253 -20.77 8.47 14.02
C PHE A 253 -19.38 9.10 14.11
N THR A 254 -18.78 9.39 12.95
CA THR A 254 -17.50 10.05 12.87
C THR A 254 -17.56 11.14 11.82
N ALA A 255 -17.02 12.32 12.15
CA ALA A 255 -16.78 13.39 11.19
C ALA A 255 -15.32 13.84 11.31
N SER A 256 -14.64 13.97 10.18
CA SER A 256 -13.27 14.47 10.11
C SER A 256 -13.13 15.52 9.02
N ALA A 257 -12.30 16.51 9.28
CA ALA A 257 -11.91 17.51 8.31
C ALA A 257 -10.39 17.72 8.41
N GLY A 258 -9.77 18.07 7.31
CA GLY A 258 -8.34 18.33 7.31
C GLY A 258 -7.89 19.10 6.07
N TYR A 259 -6.62 19.46 6.13
CA TYR A 259 -5.95 20.21 5.09
C TYR A 259 -4.53 19.68 4.94
N ARG A 260 -4.11 19.45 3.71
CA ARG A 260 -2.72 19.12 3.35
C ARG A 260 -2.22 20.14 2.34
N TYR A 261 -1.04 20.66 2.58
CA TYR A 261 -0.26 21.46 1.65
C TYR A 261 1.04 20.75 1.36
N GLU A 262 1.41 20.67 0.09
CA GLU A 262 2.69 20.12 -0.35
C GLU A 262 3.30 21.06 -1.39
N SER A 263 4.61 21.29 -1.32
CA SER A 263 5.32 22.12 -2.28
C SER A 263 6.73 21.61 -2.48
N THR A 264 7.13 21.53 -3.74
CA THR A 264 8.52 21.30 -4.18
C THR A 264 8.97 22.54 -4.95
N PRO A 265 9.37 23.62 -4.24
CA PRO A 265 9.71 24.89 -4.88
C PRO A 265 11.03 24.85 -5.66
N VAL A 266 11.85 23.84 -5.41
CA VAL A 266 13.12 23.60 -6.12
C VAL A 266 13.17 22.14 -6.51
N ASN A 267 13.24 21.90 -7.79
CA ASN A 267 13.50 20.59 -8.39
C ASN A 267 14.32 20.83 -9.68
N ASN A 268 15.61 21.14 -9.47
CA ASN A 268 16.48 21.63 -10.52
C ASN A 268 17.56 20.62 -10.81
N SER A 269 17.92 20.48 -12.10
CA SER A 269 18.94 19.57 -12.58
C SER A 269 19.93 20.25 -13.48
N ASP A 270 21.22 20.01 -13.20
CA ASP A 270 22.33 20.31 -14.10
C ASP A 270 22.68 19.02 -14.85
N ILE A 271 22.61 19.00 -16.18
CA ILE A 271 22.72 17.79 -17.00
C ILE A 271 23.84 17.96 -18.03
N ASN A 272 24.83 17.09 -18.03
CA ASN A 272 25.78 16.95 -19.14
C ASN A 272 25.22 15.91 -20.13
N ILE A 273 25.10 16.28 -21.38
CA ILE A 273 24.53 15.43 -22.44
C ILE A 273 25.57 15.14 -23.52
N THR A 274 25.73 13.87 -23.83
CA THR A 274 26.56 13.37 -24.93
C THR A 274 25.68 12.60 -25.90
N TYR A 275 25.64 13.08 -27.13
CA TYR A 275 24.96 12.43 -28.23
C TYR A 275 25.94 11.75 -29.17
N THR A 276 25.56 10.59 -29.72
CA THR A 276 26.25 9.92 -30.82
C THR A 276 25.20 9.33 -31.78
N GLY A 277 25.57 9.18 -33.04
CA GLY A 277 24.69 8.60 -34.06
C GLY A 277 24.40 9.54 -35.23
N ASN A 278 23.60 9.06 -36.17
CA ASN A 278 23.25 9.82 -37.37
C ASN A 278 22.14 10.85 -37.05
N ASN A 279 22.33 12.10 -37.45
CA ASN A 279 21.41 13.22 -37.14
C ASN A 279 21.26 13.52 -35.65
N ALA A 280 22.23 13.13 -34.84
CA ALA A 280 22.23 13.42 -33.41
C ALA A 280 22.38 14.92 -33.14
N PRO A 281 21.72 15.50 -32.12
CA PRO A 281 21.99 16.85 -31.68
C PRO A 281 23.45 17.04 -31.20
N ASP A 282 23.89 18.29 -31.10
CA ASP A 282 25.21 18.60 -30.55
C ASP A 282 25.29 18.22 -29.05
N ASN A 283 26.51 17.86 -28.61
CA ASN A 283 26.80 17.63 -27.20
C ASN A 283 26.73 18.96 -26.43
N GLY A 284 26.28 18.92 -25.20
CA GLY A 284 26.19 20.14 -24.42
C GLY A 284 25.71 19.96 -22.98
N LYS A 285 25.33 21.09 -22.40
CA LYS A 285 24.74 21.13 -21.06
C LYS A 285 23.30 21.57 -21.14
N ALA A 286 22.44 20.85 -20.44
CA ALA A 286 21.08 21.26 -20.22
C ALA A 286 20.85 21.65 -18.75
N LEU A 287 19.85 22.49 -18.55
CA LEU A 287 19.34 22.88 -17.23
C LEU A 287 17.86 22.54 -17.18
N THR A 288 17.42 21.94 -16.12
CA THR A 288 15.99 21.79 -15.78
C THR A 288 15.69 22.59 -14.52
N GLU A 289 14.69 23.44 -14.57
CA GLU A 289 14.13 24.14 -13.42
C GLU A 289 12.66 23.75 -13.31
N ALA A 290 12.31 23.07 -12.22
CA ALA A 290 10.95 22.63 -11.99
C ALA A 290 10.46 23.02 -10.60
N SER A 291 9.16 23.27 -10.51
CA SER A 291 8.49 23.50 -9.23
C SER A 291 7.09 22.93 -9.24
N SER A 292 6.59 22.60 -8.07
CA SER A 292 5.21 22.19 -7.89
C SER A 292 4.67 22.58 -6.53
N LYS A 293 3.36 22.80 -6.45
CA LYS A 293 2.63 22.97 -5.20
C LYS A 293 1.24 22.39 -5.33
N GLY A 294 0.70 21.93 -4.21
CA GLY A 294 -0.65 21.38 -4.14
C GLY A 294 -1.29 21.65 -2.79
N MET A 295 -2.60 21.80 -2.77
CA MET A 295 -3.39 21.90 -1.55
C MET A 295 -4.60 20.96 -1.64
N LEU A 296 -4.94 20.37 -0.50
CA LEU A 296 -5.97 19.35 -0.39
C LEU A 296 -6.78 19.56 0.90
N PRO A 297 -7.80 20.42 0.92
CA PRO A 297 -8.85 20.37 1.92
C PRO A 297 -9.77 19.16 1.70
N TYR A 298 -10.23 18.55 2.78
CA TYR A 298 -11.14 17.42 2.73
C TYR A 298 -12.09 17.39 3.92
N ILE A 299 -13.23 16.71 3.72
CA ILE A 299 -14.16 16.35 4.76
C ILE A 299 -14.64 14.91 4.54
N ASN A 300 -14.71 14.13 5.63
CA ASN A 300 -15.21 12.75 5.60
C ASN A 300 -16.21 12.55 6.74
N THR A 301 -17.25 11.79 6.47
CA THR A 301 -18.20 11.35 7.48
C THR A 301 -18.39 9.84 7.39
N TYR A 302 -18.60 9.20 8.52
CA TYR A 302 -18.94 7.77 8.61
C TYR A 302 -20.03 7.58 9.65
N PHE A 303 -20.98 6.70 9.37
CA PHE A 303 -21.96 6.27 10.35
C PHE A 303 -22.11 4.75 10.33
N GLN A 304 -22.50 4.20 11.48
CA GLN A 304 -22.88 2.80 11.63
C GLN A 304 -24.04 2.71 12.61
N LEU A 305 -25.16 2.21 12.12
CA LEU A 305 -26.32 1.85 12.91
C LEU A 305 -26.29 0.35 13.16
N SER A 306 -26.15 -0.04 14.42
CA SER A 306 -26.09 -1.44 14.88
C SER A 306 -27.38 -1.82 15.60
N LYS A 307 -27.58 -3.13 15.80
CA LYS A 307 -28.77 -3.67 16.51
C LYS A 307 -30.11 -3.23 15.89
N LEU A 308 -30.15 -3.11 14.56
CA LEU A 308 -31.37 -2.95 13.82
C LEU A 308 -32.23 -4.24 13.90
N PRO A 309 -33.50 -4.23 13.45
CA PRO A 309 -34.31 -5.44 13.44
C PRO A 309 -33.59 -6.65 12.86
N ARG A 310 -33.82 -7.83 13.47
CA ARG A 310 -33.11 -9.09 13.15
C ARG A 310 -31.58 -9.02 13.33
N ASN A 311 -31.10 -8.14 14.19
CA ASN A 311 -29.65 -7.92 14.43
C ASN A 311 -28.88 -7.50 13.16
N SER A 312 -29.55 -6.76 12.27
CA SER A 312 -28.92 -6.19 11.07
C SER A 312 -28.15 -4.91 11.38
N MET A 313 -27.38 -4.45 10.43
CA MET A 313 -26.50 -3.28 10.53
C MET A 313 -26.59 -2.46 9.24
N LEU A 314 -26.70 -1.14 9.37
CA LEU A 314 -26.57 -0.19 8.27
C LEU A 314 -25.35 0.69 8.53
N TYR A 315 -24.48 0.82 7.56
CA TYR A 315 -23.29 1.67 7.68
C TYR A 315 -22.92 2.29 6.33
N GLY A 316 -22.28 3.46 6.39
CA GLY A 316 -21.91 4.17 5.18
C GLY A 316 -20.98 5.34 5.47
N ALA A 317 -20.46 5.92 4.40
CA ALA A 317 -19.62 7.10 4.46
C ALA A 317 -19.93 8.04 3.30
N ALA A 318 -19.66 9.32 3.54
CA ALA A 318 -19.56 10.33 2.50
C ALA A 318 -18.26 11.10 2.67
N SER A 319 -17.55 11.30 1.59
CA SER A 319 -16.32 12.09 1.55
C SER A 319 -16.33 13.07 0.40
N PHE A 320 -15.66 14.18 0.61
CA PHE A 320 -15.37 15.15 -0.43
C PHE A 320 -13.96 15.68 -0.22
N SER A 321 -13.17 15.73 -1.27
CA SER A 321 -11.91 16.45 -1.29
C SER A 321 -11.78 17.29 -2.55
N TYR A 322 -11.07 18.41 -2.39
CA TYR A 322 -10.69 19.31 -3.46
C TYR A 322 -9.18 19.37 -3.51
N ASN A 323 -8.59 19.17 -4.69
CA ASN A 323 -7.15 19.37 -4.89
C ASN A 323 -6.96 20.52 -5.86
N HIS A 324 -6.06 21.43 -5.53
CA HIS A 324 -5.54 22.42 -6.46
C HIS A 324 -4.04 22.16 -6.61
N ASN A 325 -3.58 21.93 -7.83
CA ASN A 325 -2.21 21.56 -8.14
C ASN A 325 -1.65 22.51 -9.20
N ASP A 326 -0.50 23.13 -8.92
CA ASP A 326 0.29 23.87 -9.89
C ASP A 326 1.63 23.16 -10.09
N ALA A 327 2.09 23.05 -11.32
CA ALA A 327 3.41 22.56 -11.66
C ALA A 327 3.97 23.30 -12.88
N SER A 328 5.27 23.53 -12.87
CA SER A 328 5.98 24.12 -14.01
C SER A 328 7.33 23.47 -14.20
N THR A 329 7.78 23.39 -15.44
CA THR A 329 9.11 22.90 -15.82
C THR A 329 9.63 23.77 -16.97
N LEU A 330 10.84 24.25 -16.80
CA LEU A 330 11.63 24.91 -17.84
C LEU A 330 12.86 24.04 -18.11
N TYR A 331 12.92 23.44 -19.28
CA TYR A 331 14.09 22.70 -19.76
C TYR A 331 14.82 23.57 -20.77
N THR A 332 16.14 23.73 -20.61
CA THR A 332 16.96 24.57 -21.47
C THR A 332 18.13 23.77 -22.02
N PHE A 333 18.11 23.49 -23.32
CA PHE A 333 19.20 22.93 -24.11
C PHE A 333 19.17 23.64 -25.47
N GLY A 334 19.95 24.69 -25.59
CA GLY A 334 19.78 25.63 -26.73
C GLY A 334 18.50 26.45 -26.60
N SER A 335 17.43 26.04 -27.26
CA SER A 335 16.11 26.69 -27.13
C SER A 335 15.37 26.18 -25.86
N PRO A 336 14.73 27.09 -25.10
CA PRO A 336 14.00 26.70 -23.91
C PRO A 336 12.67 26.01 -24.26
N ILE A 337 12.33 24.96 -23.52
CA ILE A 337 11.03 24.28 -23.56
C ILE A 337 10.35 24.52 -22.20
N PHE A 338 9.23 25.24 -22.23
CA PHE A 338 8.45 25.54 -21.03
C PHE A 338 7.15 24.76 -21.04
N ASN A 339 6.83 24.12 -19.91
CA ASN A 339 5.55 23.48 -19.67
C ASN A 339 5.04 23.85 -18.28
N ALA A 340 3.78 24.24 -18.19
CA ALA A 340 3.10 24.47 -16.93
C ALA A 340 1.70 23.86 -16.93
N THR A 341 1.23 23.49 -15.73
CA THR A 341 -0.12 22.98 -15.53
C THR A 341 -0.72 23.60 -14.29
N GLU A 342 -1.99 23.99 -14.39
CA GLU A 342 -2.85 24.38 -13.26
C GLU A 342 -4.06 23.45 -13.29
N GLU A 343 -4.33 22.76 -12.19
CA GLU A 343 -5.34 21.71 -12.14
C GLU A 343 -6.20 21.80 -10.90
N ASP A 344 -7.52 21.81 -11.10
CA ASP A 344 -8.53 21.65 -10.07
C ASP A 344 -9.15 20.27 -10.12
N VAL A 345 -9.15 19.54 -8.98
CA VAL A 345 -9.69 18.18 -8.88
C VAL A 345 -10.74 18.10 -7.80
N TYR A 346 -11.92 17.60 -8.15
CA TYR A 346 -13.03 17.39 -7.21
C TYR A 346 -13.31 15.90 -7.09
N LEU A 347 -13.37 15.38 -5.86
CA LEU A 347 -13.46 13.96 -5.55
C LEU A 347 -14.59 13.67 -4.55
N PRO A 348 -15.88 13.72 -4.95
CA PRO A 348 -16.97 13.23 -4.14
C PRO A 348 -17.02 11.69 -4.16
N ASP A 349 -17.29 11.10 -3.00
CA ASP A 349 -17.45 9.64 -2.83
C ASP A 349 -18.53 9.39 -1.75
N VAL A 350 -19.51 8.56 -2.08
CA VAL A 350 -20.59 8.17 -1.17
C VAL A 350 -20.86 6.68 -1.32
N TRP A 351 -20.86 5.96 -0.20
CA TRP A 351 -21.24 4.56 -0.21
C TRP A 351 -22.12 4.19 0.99
N MET A 352 -22.92 3.16 0.82
CA MET A 352 -23.80 2.62 1.85
C MET A 352 -23.85 1.10 1.76
N SER A 353 -23.85 0.44 2.92
CA SER A 353 -23.93 -1.01 3.05
C SER A 353 -24.98 -1.41 4.08
N TYR A 354 -25.77 -2.41 3.74
CA TYR A 354 -26.72 -3.05 4.64
C TYR A 354 -26.32 -4.52 4.84
N ALA A 355 -25.98 -4.87 6.10
CA ALA A 355 -25.62 -6.22 6.49
C ALA A 355 -26.73 -6.84 7.33
N PHE A 356 -27.18 -8.04 6.98
CA PHE A 356 -28.25 -8.74 7.69
C PHE A 356 -27.94 -10.24 7.79
N PRO A 357 -28.31 -10.87 8.94
CA PRO A 357 -28.17 -12.30 9.11
C PRO A 357 -29.22 -13.04 8.28
N LEU A 358 -28.80 -14.12 7.61
CA LEU A 358 -29.69 -15.05 6.91
C LEU A 358 -30.11 -16.21 7.82
N TYR A 359 -29.11 -16.90 8.38
CA TYR A 359 -29.33 -18.03 9.28
C TYR A 359 -28.14 -18.19 10.23
N LYS A 360 -28.40 -18.32 11.53
CA LYS A 360 -27.38 -18.42 12.59
C LYS A 360 -26.35 -17.25 12.49
N GLN A 361 -25.08 -17.56 12.25
CA GLN A 361 -23.97 -16.63 12.15
C GLN A 361 -23.58 -16.30 10.69
N ASN A 362 -24.48 -16.56 9.74
CA ASN A 362 -24.26 -16.28 8.31
C ASN A 362 -24.85 -14.92 7.97
N TYR A 363 -24.11 -14.09 7.27
CA TYR A 363 -24.47 -12.72 6.93
C TYR A 363 -24.47 -12.50 5.42
N MET A 364 -25.41 -11.73 4.95
CA MET A 364 -25.39 -11.11 3.63
C MET A 364 -25.16 -9.62 3.78
N THR A 365 -24.31 -9.05 2.95
CA THR A 365 -24.05 -7.60 2.87
C THR A 365 -24.32 -7.13 1.46
N VAL A 366 -25.14 -6.12 1.31
CA VAL A 366 -25.38 -5.42 0.05
C VAL A 366 -24.79 -4.02 0.16
N THR A 367 -24.00 -3.61 -0.82
CA THR A 367 -23.34 -2.29 -0.86
C THR A 367 -23.66 -1.60 -2.18
N ALA A 368 -23.95 -0.31 -2.11
CA ALA A 368 -23.95 0.60 -3.24
C ALA A 368 -22.96 1.73 -3.00
N GLU A 369 -22.24 2.13 -4.06
CA GLU A 369 -21.24 3.17 -4.02
C GLU A 369 -21.30 4.03 -5.27
N TYR A 370 -21.18 5.33 -5.12
CA TYR A 370 -20.95 6.29 -6.18
C TYR A 370 -19.72 7.12 -5.87
N LYS A 371 -18.81 7.18 -6.84
CA LYS A 371 -17.60 7.98 -6.77
C LYS A 371 -17.43 8.76 -8.07
N SER A 372 -16.98 9.99 -7.97
CA SER A 372 -16.63 10.81 -9.12
C SER A 372 -15.23 11.41 -8.97
N GLU A 373 -14.53 11.55 -10.08
CA GLU A 373 -13.24 12.22 -10.18
C GLU A 373 -13.36 13.24 -11.34
N ILE A 374 -13.30 14.52 -11.01
CA ILE A 374 -13.45 15.61 -11.98
C ILE A 374 -12.15 16.40 -11.98
N PHE A 375 -11.45 16.41 -13.11
CA PHE A 375 -10.22 17.14 -13.33
C PHE A 375 -10.46 18.26 -14.34
N ASN A 376 -10.10 19.48 -13.96
CA ASN A 376 -10.07 20.65 -14.85
C ASN A 376 -8.62 21.12 -14.95
N THR A 377 -7.95 20.85 -16.06
CA THR A 377 -6.53 21.12 -16.23
C THR A 377 -6.30 22.15 -17.33
N LEU A 378 -5.54 23.20 -17.01
CA LEU A 378 -5.00 24.16 -17.97
C LEU A 378 -3.54 23.80 -18.23
N TYR A 379 -3.21 23.53 -19.49
CA TYR A 379 -1.85 23.35 -19.96
C TYR A 379 -1.36 24.66 -20.59
N THR A 380 -0.09 24.99 -20.34
CA THR A 380 0.57 26.17 -20.90
C THR A 380 1.98 25.80 -21.33
N GLY A 381 2.45 26.28 -22.48
CA GLY A 381 3.80 26.05 -22.96
C GLY A 381 3.81 25.38 -24.34
N THR A 382 4.25 24.14 -24.47
CA THR A 382 4.28 23.40 -25.74
C THR A 382 2.89 23.27 -26.34
N ASP A 383 1.90 23.03 -25.50
CA ASP A 383 0.48 23.07 -25.87
C ASP A 383 -0.25 24.01 -24.90
N ASN A 384 -1.14 24.87 -25.46
CA ASN A 384 -1.94 25.81 -24.69
C ASN A 384 -3.40 25.39 -24.80
N THR A 385 -3.85 24.51 -23.91
CA THR A 385 -5.18 23.93 -24.00
C THR A 385 -5.79 23.71 -22.61
N ARG A 386 -7.11 23.61 -22.59
CA ARG A 386 -7.85 23.16 -21.41
C ARG A 386 -8.38 21.76 -21.66
N GLN A 387 -8.20 20.90 -20.69
CA GLN A 387 -8.78 19.57 -20.69
C GLN A 387 -9.66 19.38 -19.45
N LYS A 388 -10.84 18.85 -19.67
CA LYS A 388 -11.73 18.41 -18.60
C LYS A 388 -11.88 16.89 -18.68
N LEU A 389 -11.51 16.20 -17.59
CA LEU A 389 -11.72 14.78 -17.46
C LEU A 389 -12.75 14.53 -16.35
N ILE A 390 -13.77 13.73 -16.65
CA ILE A 390 -14.76 13.27 -15.67
C ILE A 390 -14.76 11.75 -15.68
N ASN A 391 -14.62 11.16 -14.50
CA ASN A 391 -14.59 9.73 -14.30
C ASN A 391 -15.57 9.35 -13.18
N ASN A 392 -16.71 8.76 -13.55
CA ASN A 392 -17.77 8.38 -12.64
C ASN A 392 -17.81 6.87 -12.47
N TYR A 393 -17.82 6.39 -11.24
CA TYR A 393 -17.93 4.99 -10.88
C TYR A 393 -19.20 4.74 -10.10
N VAL A 394 -19.97 3.75 -10.52
CA VAL A 394 -21.11 3.21 -9.79
C VAL A 394 -20.84 1.74 -9.50
N TYR A 395 -20.96 1.35 -8.25
CA TYR A 395 -20.73 -0.04 -7.83
C TYR A 395 -21.99 -0.59 -7.13
N ALA A 396 -22.35 -1.80 -7.51
CA ALA A 396 -23.27 -2.63 -6.74
C ALA A 396 -22.54 -3.91 -6.34
N ARG A 397 -22.54 -4.22 -5.05
CA ARG A 397 -21.81 -5.35 -4.47
C ARG A 397 -22.69 -6.17 -3.56
N VAL A 398 -22.61 -7.49 -3.68
CA VAL A 398 -23.25 -8.45 -2.77
C VAL A 398 -22.19 -9.40 -2.25
N ARG A 399 -22.11 -9.54 -0.93
CA ARG A 399 -21.23 -10.49 -0.25
C ARG A 399 -22.02 -11.41 0.67
N TYR A 400 -21.76 -12.69 0.59
CA TYR A 400 -22.23 -13.71 1.49
C TYR A 400 -21.10 -14.27 2.33
N ASN A 401 -21.26 -14.26 3.66
CA ASN A 401 -20.33 -14.83 4.61
C ASN A 401 -20.98 -16.06 5.24
N HIS A 402 -20.29 -17.20 5.17
CA HIS A 402 -20.74 -18.48 5.72
C HIS A 402 -19.79 -18.99 6.78
N LYS A 403 -20.30 -19.25 7.97
CA LYS A 403 -19.57 -19.90 9.06
C LYS A 403 -19.96 -21.37 9.11
N PHE A 404 -19.08 -22.26 8.64
CA PHE A 404 -19.30 -23.71 8.66
C PHE A 404 -19.21 -24.27 10.09
N SER A 405 -18.27 -23.72 10.88
CA SER A 405 -18.02 -24.11 12.27
C SER A 405 -17.27 -22.98 13.00
N ASP A 406 -16.93 -23.17 14.26
CA ASP A 406 -16.05 -22.24 14.99
C ASP A 406 -14.61 -22.23 14.47
N ASN A 407 -14.26 -23.15 13.59
CA ASN A 407 -12.92 -23.30 13.04
C ASN A 407 -12.83 -22.90 11.58
N TRP A 408 -13.94 -22.82 10.84
CA TRP A 408 -13.93 -22.64 9.38
C TRP A 408 -15.01 -21.64 8.95
N SER A 409 -14.62 -20.70 8.13
CA SER A 409 -15.51 -19.74 7.47
C SER A 409 -15.13 -19.55 6.01
N ALA A 410 -16.11 -19.19 5.19
CA ALA A 410 -15.86 -18.76 3.82
C ALA A 410 -16.73 -17.55 3.48
N SER A 411 -16.30 -16.77 2.51
CA SER A 411 -17.11 -15.72 1.92
C SER A 411 -16.96 -15.68 0.42
N ALA A 412 -18.07 -15.32 -0.25
CA ALA A 412 -18.10 -15.06 -1.67
C ALA A 412 -18.69 -13.67 -1.93
N GLN A 413 -18.12 -12.95 -2.88
CA GLN A 413 -18.55 -11.61 -3.25
C GLN A 413 -18.66 -11.50 -4.76
N ILE A 414 -19.71 -10.84 -5.20
CA ILE A 414 -19.90 -10.39 -6.57
C ILE A 414 -20.06 -8.88 -6.55
N GLU A 415 -19.39 -8.20 -7.46
CA GLU A 415 -19.46 -6.76 -7.63
C GLU A 415 -19.62 -6.44 -9.12
N VAL A 416 -20.49 -5.50 -9.41
CA VAL A 416 -20.71 -4.99 -10.78
C VAL A 416 -20.34 -3.50 -10.80
N PRO A 417 -19.11 -3.16 -11.18
CA PRO A 417 -18.74 -1.79 -11.46
C PRO A 417 -19.24 -1.35 -12.82
N VAL A 418 -19.72 -0.12 -12.89
CA VAL A 418 -20.02 0.60 -14.11
C VAL A 418 -19.24 1.90 -14.09
N ASN A 419 -18.41 2.10 -15.10
CA ASN A 419 -17.57 3.28 -15.21
C ASN A 419 -17.96 4.11 -16.44
N PHE A 420 -18.18 5.41 -16.24
CA PHE A 420 -18.46 6.40 -17.25
C PHE A 420 -17.36 7.45 -17.21
N TYR A 421 -16.58 7.59 -18.26
CA TYR A 421 -15.62 8.66 -18.33
C TYR A 421 -15.83 9.55 -19.55
N LYS A 422 -15.44 10.81 -19.42
CA LYS A 422 -15.55 11.83 -20.43
C LYS A 422 -14.25 12.63 -20.48
N VAL A 423 -13.72 12.81 -21.69
CA VAL A 423 -12.57 13.69 -21.97
C VAL A 423 -13.08 14.82 -22.82
N ASN A 424 -13.11 16.05 -22.30
CA ASN A 424 -13.77 17.21 -22.90
C ASN A 424 -15.24 16.90 -23.23
N ASP A 425 -15.60 16.91 -24.51
CA ASP A 425 -16.95 16.62 -25.00
C ASP A 425 -17.15 15.17 -25.45
N ASP A 426 -16.06 14.40 -25.55
CA ASP A 426 -16.11 12.99 -25.95
C ASP A 426 -16.40 12.11 -24.72
N GLY A 427 -17.53 11.44 -24.74
CA GLY A 427 -17.92 10.47 -23.73
C GLY A 427 -17.54 9.05 -24.13
N TYR A 428 -17.01 8.29 -23.19
CA TYR A 428 -16.62 6.89 -23.37
C TYR A 428 -17.27 6.05 -22.26
N ASP A 429 -18.09 5.10 -22.64
CA ASP A 429 -18.71 4.17 -21.72
C ASP A 429 -17.89 2.89 -21.64
N THR A 430 -17.55 2.48 -20.44
CA THR A 430 -16.99 1.14 -20.25
C THR A 430 -18.13 0.14 -20.04
N LYS A 431 -18.02 -1.02 -20.68
CA LYS A 431 -19.00 -2.09 -20.47
C LYS A 431 -18.97 -2.55 -19.02
N PRO A 432 -20.13 -2.81 -18.39
CA PRO A 432 -20.19 -3.37 -17.06
C PRO A 432 -19.39 -4.67 -16.98
N TYR A 433 -18.68 -4.86 -15.88
CA TYR A 433 -17.95 -6.10 -15.59
C TYR A 433 -18.55 -6.79 -14.38
N VAL A 434 -18.19 -8.04 -14.22
CA VAL A 434 -18.46 -8.78 -12.99
C VAL A 434 -17.10 -9.04 -12.33
N ASN A 435 -16.88 -8.42 -11.18
CA ASN A 435 -15.79 -8.74 -10.29
C ASN A 435 -16.23 -9.85 -9.34
N GLY A 436 -15.35 -10.81 -9.10
CA GLY A 436 -15.59 -11.93 -8.20
C GLY A 436 -14.48 -12.08 -7.18
N PHE A 437 -14.85 -12.44 -5.96
CA PHE A 437 -13.92 -12.68 -4.87
C PHE A 437 -14.44 -13.83 -4.00
N VAL A 438 -13.57 -14.78 -3.68
CA VAL A 438 -13.86 -15.87 -2.76
C VAL A 438 -12.74 -16.00 -1.75
N VAL A 439 -13.11 -16.28 -0.51
CA VAL A 439 -12.18 -16.45 0.61
C VAL A 439 -12.56 -17.67 1.41
N MET A 440 -11.55 -18.35 1.94
CA MET A 440 -11.68 -19.39 2.93
C MET A 440 -10.69 -19.14 4.05
N ASN A 441 -11.19 -19.14 5.29
CA ASN A 441 -10.42 -19.08 6.52
C ASN A 441 -10.60 -20.37 7.30
N GLY A 442 -9.53 -20.84 7.92
CA GLY A 442 -9.58 -22.05 8.74
C GLY A 442 -8.51 -22.11 9.79
N ARG A 443 -8.82 -22.85 10.87
CA ARG A 443 -7.84 -23.25 11.87
C ARG A 443 -7.90 -24.74 12.15
N ILE A 444 -6.75 -25.35 12.42
CA ILE A 444 -6.64 -26.72 12.87
C ILE A 444 -6.05 -26.67 14.27
N GLY A 445 -6.89 -26.91 15.29
CA GLY A 445 -6.55 -26.68 16.69
C GLY A 445 -6.21 -25.21 16.96
N LYS A 446 -5.23 -24.97 17.86
CA LYS A 446 -4.76 -23.61 18.22
C LYS A 446 -3.42 -23.24 17.56
N LYS A 447 -2.83 -24.16 16.79
CA LYS A 447 -1.45 -24.06 16.30
C LYS A 447 -1.35 -23.78 14.81
N HIS A 448 -2.42 -23.94 14.06
CA HIS A 448 -2.41 -23.80 12.61
C HIS A 448 -3.51 -22.85 12.16
N SER A 449 -3.17 -21.92 11.27
CA SER A 449 -4.10 -21.03 10.59
C SER A 449 -3.89 -21.15 9.09
N LEU A 450 -4.97 -21.31 8.34
CA LEU A 450 -5.00 -21.35 6.89
C LEU A 450 -5.85 -20.21 6.39
N TYR A 451 -5.38 -19.54 5.36
CA TYR A 451 -6.10 -18.51 4.61
C TYR A 451 -5.90 -18.75 3.12
N ALA A 452 -6.97 -18.74 2.37
CA ALA A 452 -6.92 -18.78 0.92
C ALA A 452 -7.91 -17.81 0.32
N TYR A 453 -7.54 -17.13 -0.76
CA TYR A 453 -8.47 -16.36 -1.56
C TYR A 453 -8.19 -16.50 -3.04
N ALA A 454 -9.22 -16.26 -3.85
CA ALA A 454 -9.08 -16.02 -5.27
C ALA A 454 -10.01 -14.88 -5.68
N GLN A 455 -9.53 -14.05 -6.61
CA GLN A 455 -10.29 -12.91 -7.12
C GLN A 455 -10.04 -12.68 -8.60
N ILE A 456 -11.02 -12.09 -9.23
CA ILE A 456 -10.91 -11.48 -10.55
C ILE A 456 -11.62 -10.13 -10.51
N MET A 457 -10.95 -9.07 -10.97
CA MET A 457 -11.49 -7.73 -10.96
C MET A 457 -11.02 -6.91 -12.15
N GLN A 458 -11.78 -5.90 -12.50
CA GLN A 458 -11.34 -4.86 -13.40
C GLN A 458 -10.54 -3.81 -12.62
N MET A 459 -9.40 -3.42 -13.16
CA MET A 459 -8.61 -2.31 -12.63
C MET A 459 -9.00 -1.02 -13.37
N PRO A 460 -9.38 0.04 -12.65
CA PRO A 460 -9.64 1.33 -13.29
C PRO A 460 -8.35 1.88 -13.91
N ILE A 461 -8.49 2.58 -15.03
CA ILE A 461 -7.36 3.25 -15.68
C ILE A 461 -6.99 4.49 -14.86
N THR A 462 -5.70 4.72 -14.68
CA THR A 462 -5.18 5.92 -14.05
C THR A 462 -5.60 7.15 -14.87
N PRO A 463 -6.20 8.19 -14.28
CA PRO A 463 -6.71 9.35 -15.02
C PRO A 463 -5.68 10.03 -15.93
N SER A 464 -4.41 10.11 -15.49
CA SER A 464 -3.33 10.69 -16.30
C SER A 464 -3.09 9.97 -17.63
N PHE A 465 -3.47 8.70 -17.76
CA PHE A 465 -3.31 7.94 -19.00
C PHE A 465 -4.30 8.31 -20.08
N TYR A 466 -5.42 8.97 -19.74
CA TYR A 466 -6.38 9.49 -20.70
C TYR A 466 -5.97 10.85 -21.29
N ASN A 467 -4.90 11.46 -20.78
CA ASN A 467 -4.44 12.77 -21.22
C ASN A 467 -3.89 12.68 -22.66
N THR A 468 -4.58 13.31 -23.61
CA THR A 468 -4.20 13.33 -25.04
C THR A 468 -3.32 14.51 -25.42
N VAL A 469 -3.06 15.42 -24.49
CA VAL A 469 -2.19 16.59 -24.70
C VAL A 469 -0.76 16.13 -24.91
N VAL A 470 -0.18 16.52 -26.05
CA VAL A 470 1.24 16.23 -26.34
C VAL A 470 2.09 17.24 -25.58
N ARG A 471 3.01 16.75 -24.77
CA ARG A 471 4.00 17.56 -24.06
C ARG A 471 5.38 17.21 -24.56
N GLN A 472 6.12 18.18 -25.04
CA GLN A 472 7.54 18.02 -25.34
C GLN A 472 8.34 18.07 -24.03
N ASP A 473 9.14 17.03 -23.75
CA ASP A 473 9.88 16.89 -22.49
C ASP A 473 11.33 17.41 -22.65
N ASN A 474 11.94 17.17 -23.81
CA ASN A 474 13.27 17.66 -24.17
C ASN A 474 13.40 17.79 -25.72
N GLU A 475 14.59 18.01 -26.24
CA GLU A 475 14.85 18.26 -27.66
C GLU A 475 14.48 17.11 -28.59
N ILE A 476 14.38 15.87 -28.08
CA ILE A 476 14.06 14.68 -28.88
C ILE A 476 12.91 13.83 -28.31
N GLU A 477 12.37 14.17 -27.16
CA GLU A 477 11.31 13.38 -26.50
C GLU A 477 10.05 14.19 -26.26
N GLY A 478 8.93 13.48 -26.35
CA GLY A 478 7.62 13.98 -25.92
C GLY A 478 6.78 12.86 -25.31
N THR A 479 5.76 13.26 -24.56
CA THR A 479 4.85 12.36 -23.85
C THR A 479 3.40 12.72 -24.19
N LYS A 480 2.56 11.69 -24.41
CA LYS A 480 1.10 11.81 -24.49
C LYS A 480 0.44 10.58 -23.85
N GLY A 481 -0.80 10.71 -23.40
CA GLY A 481 -1.63 9.58 -23.01
C GLY A 481 -2.53 9.12 -24.15
N ASN A 482 -3.44 8.19 -23.85
CA ASN A 482 -4.30 7.53 -24.83
C ASN A 482 -5.72 7.39 -24.30
N ALA A 483 -6.66 8.14 -24.83
CA ALA A 483 -8.07 8.06 -24.46
C ALA A 483 -8.76 6.75 -24.89
N GLY A 484 -8.15 6.00 -25.82
CA GLY A 484 -8.67 4.71 -26.30
C GLY A 484 -8.31 3.49 -25.46
N LEU A 485 -7.66 3.66 -24.32
CA LEU A 485 -7.25 2.57 -23.44
C LEU A 485 -8.46 1.79 -22.91
N LYS A 486 -8.28 0.48 -22.81
CA LYS A 486 -9.23 -0.43 -22.17
C LYS A 486 -8.78 -0.74 -20.75
N PRO A 487 -9.72 -0.84 -19.77
CA PRO A 487 -9.37 -1.25 -18.43
C PRO A 487 -8.66 -2.60 -18.41
N GLN A 488 -7.64 -2.70 -17.57
CA GLN A 488 -6.94 -3.96 -17.30
C GLN A 488 -7.83 -4.90 -16.49
N ARG A 489 -7.58 -6.18 -16.58
CA ARG A 489 -8.16 -7.19 -15.69
C ARG A 489 -7.08 -7.76 -14.82
N TYR A 490 -7.38 -7.87 -13.55
CA TYR A 490 -6.50 -8.45 -12.55
C TYR A 490 -7.13 -9.73 -12.00
N ALA A 491 -6.39 -10.82 -12.04
CA ALA A 491 -6.73 -12.06 -11.37
C ALA A 491 -5.65 -12.41 -10.36
N SER A 492 -6.03 -12.92 -9.20
CA SER A 492 -5.05 -13.40 -8.23
C SER A 492 -5.59 -14.53 -7.37
N ALA A 493 -4.68 -15.38 -6.90
CA ALA A 493 -4.96 -16.41 -5.91
C ALA A 493 -3.80 -16.45 -4.89
N LEU A 494 -4.15 -16.48 -3.61
CA LEU A 494 -3.20 -16.57 -2.50
C LEU A 494 -3.58 -17.75 -1.60
N MET A 495 -2.57 -18.46 -1.14
CA MET A 495 -2.65 -19.36 -0.02
C MET A 495 -1.60 -18.97 1.02
N SER A 496 -2.02 -18.78 2.26
CA SER A 496 -1.17 -18.41 3.40
C SER A 496 -1.41 -19.39 4.54
N TYR A 497 -0.33 -19.97 5.04
CA TYR A 497 -0.35 -20.93 6.14
C TYR A 497 0.55 -20.46 7.26
N ALA A 498 0.03 -20.43 8.49
CA ALA A 498 0.79 -20.10 9.68
C ALA A 498 0.81 -21.29 10.65
N TRP A 499 2.00 -21.68 11.08
CA TRP A 499 2.24 -22.74 12.06
C TRP A 499 2.90 -22.18 13.30
N MET A 500 2.28 -22.43 14.46
CA MET A 500 2.68 -21.93 15.79
C MET A 500 2.81 -23.10 16.78
N PRO A 501 3.83 -23.97 16.64
CA PRO A 501 3.94 -25.21 17.42
C PRO A 501 4.13 -24.98 18.91
N ILE A 502 4.87 -23.92 19.26
CA ILE A 502 5.21 -23.53 20.63
C ILE A 502 5.14 -22.01 20.79
N ASN A 503 4.99 -21.54 22.03
CA ASN A 503 5.09 -20.10 22.31
C ASN A 503 6.48 -19.57 21.91
N GLY A 504 6.51 -18.45 21.23
CA GLY A 504 7.74 -17.80 20.78
C GLY A 504 8.29 -18.30 19.45
N PHE A 505 7.68 -19.31 18.81
CA PHE A 505 8.02 -19.68 17.43
C PHE A 505 6.80 -19.67 16.53
N SER A 506 6.96 -19.10 15.34
CA SER A 506 5.98 -19.22 14.25
C SER A 506 6.67 -19.34 12.90
N LEU A 507 6.02 -20.03 11.99
CA LEU A 507 6.41 -20.13 10.59
C LEU A 507 5.22 -19.71 9.73
N ASN A 508 5.41 -18.70 8.89
CA ASN A 508 4.42 -18.33 7.88
C ASN A 508 4.94 -18.73 6.49
N ALA A 509 4.08 -19.34 5.69
CA ALA A 509 4.36 -19.69 4.29
C ALA A 509 3.24 -19.13 3.42
N ASP A 510 3.61 -18.37 2.38
CA ASP A 510 2.68 -17.78 1.43
C ASP A 510 3.05 -18.20 0.02
N VAL A 511 2.03 -18.48 -0.79
CA VAL A 511 2.15 -18.67 -2.23
C VAL A 511 1.07 -17.81 -2.89
N ILE A 512 1.48 -16.96 -3.82
CA ILE A 512 0.59 -16.08 -4.57
C ILE A 512 0.82 -16.24 -6.07
N TRP A 513 -0.25 -16.28 -6.81
CA TRP A 513 -0.28 -16.09 -8.25
C TRP A 513 -1.08 -14.83 -8.56
N GLU A 514 -0.57 -14.01 -9.46
CA GLU A 514 -1.22 -12.80 -9.94
C GLU A 514 -1.08 -12.73 -11.46
N GLU A 515 -2.13 -12.24 -12.13
CA GLU A 515 -2.12 -11.98 -13.57
C GLU A 515 -2.79 -10.63 -13.84
N ILE A 516 -2.12 -9.77 -14.60
CA ILE A 516 -2.68 -8.57 -15.19
C ILE A 516 -2.89 -8.85 -16.68
N MET A 517 -4.14 -8.91 -17.10
CA MET A 517 -4.53 -9.10 -18.49
C MET A 517 -4.76 -7.75 -19.16
N HIS A 518 -4.41 -7.62 -20.42
CA HIS A 518 -4.43 -6.35 -21.18
C HIS A 518 -3.58 -5.28 -20.51
N ASP A 519 -2.34 -5.66 -20.14
CA ASP A 519 -1.44 -4.77 -19.43
C ASP A 519 -1.24 -3.45 -20.19
N ILE A 520 -1.07 -2.36 -19.45
CA ILE A 520 -0.84 -1.03 -19.99
C ILE A 520 0.66 -0.78 -19.96
N VAL A 521 1.24 -0.59 -21.14
CA VAL A 521 2.69 -0.42 -21.30
C VAL A 521 3.00 0.81 -22.16
N PRO A 522 4.17 1.46 -21.96
CA PRO A 522 4.61 2.52 -22.85
C PRO A 522 4.99 1.95 -24.22
N LEU A 523 4.57 2.67 -25.25
CA LEU A 523 4.97 2.47 -26.64
C LEU A 523 5.73 3.72 -27.08
N TRP A 524 6.94 3.53 -27.56
CA TRP A 524 7.74 4.61 -28.10
C TRP A 524 7.69 4.56 -29.61
N HIS A 525 7.41 5.70 -30.27
CA HIS A 525 7.40 5.82 -31.72
C HIS A 525 7.85 7.20 -32.19
N ALA A 526 8.41 7.26 -33.37
CA ALA A 526 8.82 8.53 -33.96
C ALA A 526 7.60 9.28 -34.53
N GLU A 527 7.41 10.53 -34.15
CA GLU A 527 6.35 11.42 -34.63
C GLU A 527 6.87 12.85 -34.67
N ASN A 528 6.76 13.53 -35.82
CA ASN A 528 7.16 14.94 -36.03
C ASN A 528 8.61 15.27 -35.55
N GLY A 529 9.54 14.34 -35.73
CA GLY A 529 10.95 14.51 -35.33
C GLY A 529 11.23 14.25 -33.84
N LEU A 530 10.23 13.92 -33.05
CA LEU A 530 10.35 13.54 -31.68
C LEU A 530 10.14 12.04 -31.51
N MET A 531 10.73 11.47 -30.47
CA MET A 531 10.40 10.14 -29.95
C MET A 531 9.28 10.30 -28.91
N ILE A 532 8.07 9.93 -29.28
CA ILE A 532 6.89 10.10 -28.44
C ILE A 532 6.66 8.86 -27.60
N LYS A 533 6.55 9.06 -26.30
CA LYS A 533 6.07 8.08 -25.34
C LYS A 533 4.55 8.11 -25.33
N ASP A 534 3.91 7.11 -25.89
CA ASP A 534 2.48 6.84 -25.81
C ASP A 534 2.21 5.65 -24.88
N ILE A 535 0.96 5.36 -24.58
CA ILE A 535 0.55 4.30 -23.69
C ILE A 535 -0.48 3.42 -24.39
N VAL A 536 -0.27 2.10 -24.39
CA VAL A 536 -1.15 1.15 -25.08
C VAL A 536 -1.45 -0.08 -24.21
N ASN A 537 -2.58 -0.74 -24.49
CA ASN A 537 -2.81 -2.07 -23.95
C ASN A 537 -2.02 -3.12 -24.72
N SER A 538 -1.18 -3.88 -24.06
CA SER A 538 -0.39 -4.95 -24.68
C SER A 538 -0.12 -6.11 -23.75
N GLY A 539 -0.57 -7.29 -24.14
CA GLY A 539 -0.21 -8.55 -23.52
C GLY A 539 -0.69 -8.73 -22.08
N ASN A 540 -0.02 -9.63 -21.39
CA ASN A 540 -0.31 -9.99 -20.01
C ASN A 540 0.98 -9.99 -19.18
N TYR A 541 0.84 -9.65 -17.90
CA TYR A 541 1.88 -9.80 -16.88
C TYR A 541 1.44 -10.86 -15.88
N ASP A 542 2.28 -11.87 -15.66
CA ASP A 542 2.07 -12.97 -14.73
C ASP A 542 3.18 -13.01 -13.69
N ILE A 543 2.82 -13.26 -12.42
CA ILE A 543 3.78 -13.54 -11.36
C ILE A 543 3.32 -14.73 -10.51
N ILE A 544 4.27 -15.62 -10.22
CA ILE A 544 4.11 -16.62 -9.16
C ILE A 544 5.19 -16.33 -8.14
N SER A 545 4.80 -16.08 -6.90
CA SER A 545 5.74 -15.85 -5.81
C SER A 545 5.46 -16.74 -4.61
N ALA A 546 6.54 -17.06 -3.89
CA ALA A 546 6.48 -17.80 -2.65
C ALA A 546 7.33 -17.11 -1.58
N SER A 547 6.87 -17.12 -0.34
CA SER A 547 7.65 -16.65 0.78
C SER A 547 7.58 -17.59 1.97
N LEU A 548 8.69 -17.66 2.72
CA LEU A 548 8.79 -18.39 3.97
C LEU A 548 9.34 -17.44 5.03
N THR A 549 8.61 -17.31 6.15
CA THR A 549 8.95 -16.35 7.21
C THR A 549 8.96 -17.05 8.58
N PRO A 550 10.08 -17.70 8.97
CA PRO A 550 10.30 -18.14 10.34
C PRO A 550 10.49 -16.94 11.27
N SER A 551 9.90 -17.02 12.45
CA SER A 551 9.99 -16.02 13.52
C SER A 551 10.22 -16.70 14.86
N LEU A 552 11.19 -16.20 15.62
CA LEU A 552 11.63 -16.78 16.89
C LEU A 552 11.77 -15.69 17.96
N SER A 553 11.11 -15.86 19.08
CA SER A 553 11.20 -15.02 20.28
C SER A 553 11.78 -15.81 21.45
N LEU A 554 12.92 -15.39 21.95
CA LEU A 554 13.68 -16.06 22.99
C LEU A 554 13.77 -15.22 24.27
N ALA A 555 14.11 -15.86 25.40
CA ALA A 555 14.33 -15.23 26.70
C ALA A 555 13.18 -14.30 27.13
N GLY A 556 11.93 -14.80 27.00
CA GLY A 556 10.73 -14.03 27.35
C GLY A 556 10.45 -12.81 26.48
N GLY A 557 10.94 -12.80 25.24
CA GLY A 557 10.79 -11.67 24.31
C GLY A 557 11.96 -10.68 24.33
N LYS A 558 13.06 -11.00 25.03
CA LYS A 558 14.26 -10.16 24.98
C LYS A 558 14.97 -10.21 23.66
N LEU A 559 15.02 -11.37 23.00
CA LEU A 559 15.62 -11.54 21.69
C LEU A 559 14.56 -12.02 20.69
N ASN A 560 14.33 -11.26 19.65
CA ASN A 560 13.41 -11.59 18.58
C ASN A 560 14.16 -11.64 17.25
N ILE A 561 13.95 -12.70 16.49
CA ILE A 561 14.60 -12.97 15.20
C ILE A 561 13.51 -13.34 14.21
N GLN A 562 13.49 -12.70 13.06
CA GLN A 562 12.63 -13.02 11.93
C GLN A 562 13.45 -12.99 10.65
N ALA A 563 13.14 -13.84 9.68
CA ALA A 563 13.72 -13.76 8.34
C ALA A 563 12.64 -14.08 7.31
N LYS A 564 12.42 -13.18 6.32
CA LYS A 564 11.62 -13.51 5.15
C LYS A 564 12.55 -13.97 4.03
N LEU A 565 12.32 -15.18 3.54
CA LEU A 565 12.86 -15.72 2.30
C LEU A 565 11.79 -15.55 1.22
N TYR A 566 12.17 -15.03 0.08
CA TYR A 566 11.24 -14.71 -1.00
C TYR A 566 11.78 -15.22 -2.33
N TYR A 567 10.87 -15.77 -3.15
CA TYR A 567 11.10 -16.12 -4.54
C TYR A 567 9.93 -15.63 -5.38
N ALA A 568 10.22 -15.11 -6.56
CA ALA A 568 9.22 -14.82 -7.59
C ALA A 568 9.71 -15.22 -8.97
N HIS A 569 8.79 -15.75 -9.76
CA HIS A 569 8.94 -15.95 -11.19
C HIS A 569 7.95 -15.02 -11.89
N GLU A 570 8.48 -14.09 -12.69
CA GLU A 570 7.75 -13.01 -13.34
C GLU A 570 7.83 -13.20 -14.85
N MET A 571 6.70 -13.10 -15.55
CA MET A 571 6.61 -13.25 -17.00
C MET A 571 5.79 -12.09 -17.58
N HIS A 572 6.21 -11.60 -18.72
CA HIS A 572 5.41 -10.68 -19.53
C HIS A 572 5.31 -11.20 -20.96
N SER A 573 4.13 -11.08 -21.56
CA SER A 573 3.85 -11.39 -22.95
C SER A 573 3.17 -10.21 -23.63
N GLY A 574 3.41 -9.99 -24.91
CA GLY A 574 2.79 -8.88 -25.67
C GLY A 574 3.80 -8.20 -26.60
N ILE A 575 3.89 -6.88 -26.59
CA ILE A 575 4.92 -6.12 -27.32
C ILE A 575 6.31 -6.63 -26.96
N ARG A 576 6.45 -7.17 -25.74
CA ARG A 576 7.66 -7.80 -25.26
C ARG A 576 7.36 -9.11 -24.59
N ASN A 577 8.27 -10.04 -24.80
CA ASN A 577 8.25 -11.32 -24.10
C ASN A 577 9.51 -11.43 -23.24
N PHE A 578 9.34 -11.53 -21.92
CA PHE A 578 10.46 -11.81 -21.02
C PHE A 578 10.02 -12.61 -19.80
N SER A 579 11.02 -13.23 -19.16
CA SER A 579 10.85 -14.02 -17.96
C SER A 579 12.00 -13.72 -17.00
N LEU A 580 11.70 -13.49 -15.75
CA LEU A 580 12.65 -13.12 -14.70
C LEU A 580 12.45 -13.98 -13.46
N ASN A 581 13.54 -14.31 -12.78
CA ASN A 581 13.52 -14.91 -11.45
C ASN A 581 14.12 -13.93 -10.45
N ASN A 582 13.38 -13.66 -9.39
CA ASN A 582 13.80 -12.77 -8.30
C ASN A 582 13.88 -13.54 -6.99
N TYR A 583 14.91 -13.27 -6.21
CA TYR A 583 15.15 -13.87 -4.89
C TYR A 583 15.38 -12.74 -3.89
N GLY A 584 14.81 -12.86 -2.71
CA GLY A 584 14.99 -11.87 -1.67
C GLY A 584 15.25 -12.48 -0.30
N LEU A 585 16.01 -11.75 0.51
CA LEU A 585 16.31 -12.10 1.91
C LEU A 585 16.13 -10.85 2.78
N TYR A 586 15.28 -10.96 3.82
CA TYR A 586 14.94 -9.86 4.71
C TYR A 586 14.97 -10.31 6.18
N PRO A 587 16.17 -10.48 6.79
CA PRO A 587 16.28 -10.74 8.20
C PRO A 587 16.04 -9.49 9.04
N TYR A 588 15.47 -9.70 10.20
CA TYR A 588 15.27 -8.73 11.26
C TYR A 588 15.64 -9.33 12.61
N VAL A 589 16.32 -8.56 13.45
CA VAL A 589 16.62 -8.92 14.81
C VAL A 589 16.37 -7.74 15.75
N SER A 590 15.80 -7.98 16.91
CA SER A 590 15.73 -7.00 17.99
C SER A 590 16.15 -7.63 19.31
N TYR A 591 16.92 -6.87 20.10
CA TYR A 591 17.41 -7.27 21.41
C TYR A 591 17.15 -6.19 22.46
N ASN A 592 16.43 -6.55 23.51
CA ASN A 592 16.17 -5.71 24.67
C ASN A 592 17.30 -5.88 25.67
N MET A 593 18.26 -4.93 25.71
CA MET A 593 19.44 -4.97 26.57
C MET A 593 19.05 -4.88 28.05
N ASN A 594 18.13 -3.96 28.37
CA ASN A 594 17.56 -3.77 29.70
C ASN A 594 16.20 -3.08 29.61
N LYS A 595 15.59 -2.68 30.73
CA LYS A 595 14.26 -2.04 30.78
C LYS A 595 14.14 -0.72 29.98
N ASN A 596 15.25 -0.06 29.65
CA ASN A 596 15.26 1.23 28.99
C ASN A 596 15.87 1.19 27.58
N PHE A 597 16.83 0.30 27.33
CA PHE A 597 17.57 0.26 26.07
C PHE A 597 17.24 -0.99 25.26
N SER A 598 17.06 -0.80 23.97
CA SER A 598 16.98 -1.89 23.00
C SER A 598 17.70 -1.52 21.70
N VAL A 599 18.15 -2.53 20.98
CA VAL A 599 18.77 -2.42 19.66
C VAL A 599 17.98 -3.28 18.68
N SER A 600 17.81 -2.79 17.45
CA SER A 600 17.26 -3.59 16.38
C SER A 600 18.06 -3.38 15.09
N ALA A 601 18.11 -4.42 14.26
CA ALA A 601 18.72 -4.37 12.95
C ALA A 601 17.86 -5.10 11.94
N GLY A 602 17.77 -4.55 10.74
CA GLY A 602 17.09 -5.17 9.61
C GLY A 602 17.90 -5.02 8.35
N TYR A 603 17.99 -6.10 7.59
CA TYR A 603 18.65 -6.15 6.30
C TYR A 603 17.65 -6.49 5.21
N GLY A 604 17.81 -5.90 4.04
CA GLY A 604 16.99 -6.19 2.87
C GLY A 604 17.83 -6.31 1.62
N LYS A 605 17.63 -7.38 0.86
CA LYS A 605 18.28 -7.58 -0.42
C LYS A 605 17.41 -8.38 -1.38
N ASN A 606 17.23 -7.85 -2.59
CA ASN A 606 16.87 -8.60 -3.77
C ASN A 606 18.14 -8.93 -4.56
N PHE A 607 18.33 -10.20 -4.91
CA PHE A 607 19.59 -10.66 -5.54
C PHE A 607 19.58 -10.38 -7.03
N ASN A 608 18.44 -10.40 -7.68
CA ASN A 608 18.26 -10.17 -9.11
C ASN A 608 17.43 -8.91 -9.36
N LYS A 609 17.45 -8.44 -10.61
CA LYS A 609 16.47 -7.47 -11.08
C LYS A 609 15.08 -8.11 -11.11
N GLY A 610 14.08 -7.35 -10.75
CA GLY A 610 12.68 -7.73 -10.81
C GLY A 610 11.89 -6.70 -11.61
N PHE A 611 10.64 -7.02 -11.88
CA PHE A 611 9.72 -6.11 -12.53
C PHE A 611 9.31 -4.98 -11.56
N MET A 612 9.28 -3.75 -12.04
CA MET A 612 8.69 -2.67 -11.26
C MET A 612 7.16 -2.69 -11.46
N ARG A 613 6.40 -3.08 -10.43
CA ARG A 613 4.94 -2.92 -10.43
C ARG A 613 4.59 -1.46 -10.65
N GLY A 614 3.77 -1.18 -11.66
CA GLY A 614 3.46 0.20 -12.07
C GLY A 614 4.57 0.91 -12.84
N GLY A 615 5.70 0.26 -13.09
CA GLY A 615 6.80 0.77 -13.89
C GLY A 615 6.68 0.50 -15.40
N TYR A 616 5.54 -0.01 -15.81
CA TYR A 616 5.12 -0.13 -17.22
C TYR A 616 6.21 -0.70 -18.14
N GLY A 617 6.66 -1.91 -17.87
CA GLY A 617 7.68 -2.57 -18.69
C GLY A 617 9.12 -2.37 -18.20
N THR A 618 9.34 -1.64 -17.12
CA THR A 618 10.66 -1.40 -16.53
C THR A 618 11.07 -2.52 -15.58
N THR A 619 12.30 -3.00 -15.70
CA THR A 619 12.94 -3.88 -14.72
C THR A 619 13.88 -3.09 -13.84
N ALA A 620 13.97 -3.40 -12.55
CA ALA A 620 14.82 -2.68 -11.62
C ALA A 620 15.59 -3.60 -10.67
N GLN A 621 16.75 -3.11 -10.24
CA GLN A 621 17.55 -3.68 -9.16
C GLN A 621 17.86 -2.61 -8.13
N PHE A 622 17.69 -2.94 -6.86
CA PHE A 622 17.94 -2.06 -5.74
C PHE A 622 19.21 -2.45 -5.01
N SER A 623 19.92 -1.46 -4.49
CA SER A 623 21.02 -1.73 -3.55
C SER A 623 20.46 -2.39 -2.29
N ASP A 624 21.30 -3.22 -1.63
CA ASP A 624 20.97 -3.75 -0.30
C ASP A 624 20.92 -2.63 0.74
N ASN A 625 20.13 -2.83 1.78
CA ASN A 625 19.99 -1.89 2.88
C ASN A 625 20.14 -2.61 4.22
N LEU A 626 21.07 -2.13 5.07
CA LEU A 626 21.17 -2.52 6.47
C LEU A 626 20.86 -1.31 7.35
N LYS A 627 19.76 -1.38 8.10
CA LYS A 627 19.37 -0.37 9.08
C LYS A 627 19.63 -0.88 10.50
N VAL A 628 20.19 -0.02 11.34
CA VAL A 628 20.40 -0.28 12.78
C VAL A 628 19.76 0.84 13.58
N ASN A 629 18.98 0.47 14.60
CA ASN A 629 18.34 1.40 15.52
C ASN A 629 18.81 1.14 16.94
N LEU A 630 19.19 2.19 17.66
CA LEU A 630 19.37 2.19 19.10
C LEU A 630 18.23 3.00 19.74
N GLN A 631 17.50 2.37 20.65
CA GLN A 631 16.29 2.95 21.24
C GLN A 631 16.46 3.11 22.74
N TYR A 632 15.94 4.24 23.27
CA TYR A 632 15.84 4.53 24.68
C TYR A 632 14.40 4.89 25.04
N THR A 633 13.86 4.27 26.09
CA THR A 633 12.50 4.52 26.56
C THR A 633 12.51 4.74 28.08
N ALA A 634 11.96 5.85 28.55
CA ALA A 634 11.83 6.14 29.98
C ALA A 634 10.50 6.86 30.28
N GLY A 635 9.58 6.16 30.92
CA GLY A 635 8.24 6.70 31.22
C GLY A 635 7.47 7.08 29.95
N ASN A 636 7.24 8.37 29.78
CA ASN A 636 6.54 8.96 28.64
C ASN A 636 7.49 9.51 27.56
N PHE A 637 8.79 9.42 27.76
CA PHE A 637 9.82 9.85 26.82
C PHE A 637 10.39 8.67 26.05
N TYR A 638 10.64 8.90 24.77
CA TYR A 638 11.27 7.98 23.84
C TYR A 638 12.29 8.71 22.98
N ALA A 639 13.41 8.05 22.70
CA ALA A 639 14.39 8.48 21.72
C ALA A 639 14.91 7.29 20.91
N MET A 640 15.14 7.48 19.62
CA MET A 640 15.71 6.47 18.72
C MET A 640 16.73 7.10 17.81
N LEU A 641 17.96 6.59 17.87
CA LEU A 641 19.00 6.88 16.90
C LEU A 641 18.96 5.78 15.84
N SER A 642 18.76 6.16 14.59
CA SER A 642 18.72 5.25 13.44
C SER A 642 19.90 5.52 12.52
N VAL A 643 20.62 4.46 12.11
CA VAL A 643 21.62 4.51 11.05
C VAL A 643 21.12 3.65 9.90
N ASN A 644 20.89 4.28 8.76
CA ASN A 644 20.38 3.64 7.55
C ASN A 644 21.53 3.35 6.59
N SER A 645 21.38 2.33 5.75
CA SER A 645 22.35 1.90 4.75
C SER A 645 23.79 1.81 5.29
N VAL A 646 23.95 1.18 6.48
CA VAL A 646 25.23 1.11 7.22
C VAL A 646 26.38 0.60 6.34
N LEU A 647 26.09 -0.33 5.43
CA LEU A 647 27.08 -0.97 4.56
C LEU A 647 27.48 -0.13 3.35
N ARG A 648 26.72 0.93 3.00
CA ARG A 648 26.91 1.70 1.77
C ARG A 648 26.85 3.20 2.02
N LYS A 649 27.84 3.93 1.47
CA LYS A 649 27.81 5.40 1.48
C LYS A 649 26.66 5.93 0.62
N HIS A 650 26.49 5.34 -0.57
CA HIS A 650 25.44 5.69 -1.54
C HIS A 650 24.59 4.45 -1.86
N GLY A 651 23.32 4.52 -1.60
CA GLY A 651 22.32 3.58 -2.11
C GLY A 651 21.96 3.95 -3.55
N TRP A 652 21.54 2.97 -4.32
CA TRP A 652 21.20 3.17 -5.71
C TRP A 652 20.05 2.27 -6.17
N VAL A 653 19.37 2.75 -7.19
CA VAL A 653 18.41 1.99 -8.01
C VAL A 653 18.98 1.99 -9.44
N LYS A 654 19.03 0.82 -10.06
CA LYS A 654 19.29 0.67 -11.50
C LYS A 654 18.00 0.18 -12.14
N SER A 655 17.61 0.79 -13.25
CA SER A 655 16.45 0.40 -14.02
C SER A 655 16.79 0.24 -15.49
N TRP A 656 16.03 -0.59 -16.18
CA TRP A 656 16.19 -0.89 -17.59
C TRP A 656 14.82 -0.96 -18.24
N PHE A 657 14.73 -0.31 -19.37
CA PHE A 657 13.59 -0.39 -20.26
C PHE A 657 14.07 -0.73 -21.67
N ASP A 658 13.39 -1.66 -22.34
CA ASP A 658 13.70 -2.06 -23.70
C ASP A 658 12.43 -2.07 -24.55
N SER A 659 12.41 -1.53 -25.77
CA SER A 659 11.37 -1.60 -26.79
C SER A 659 11.99 -1.65 -28.19
N ASP A 660 11.17 -1.87 -29.20
CA ASP A 660 11.66 -1.89 -30.59
C ASP A 660 12.30 -0.56 -30.98
N ASN A 661 11.83 0.56 -30.40
CA ASN A 661 12.25 1.91 -30.76
C ASN A 661 13.09 2.62 -29.70
N LEU A 662 13.24 2.01 -28.49
CA LEU A 662 13.99 2.63 -27.40
C LEU A 662 14.57 1.58 -26.44
N HIS A 663 15.87 1.70 -26.19
CA HIS A 663 16.56 0.97 -25.12
C HIS A 663 17.09 1.98 -24.10
N SER A 664 16.74 1.81 -22.83
CA SER A 664 17.14 2.73 -21.78
C SER A 664 17.70 2.00 -20.55
N SER A 665 18.73 2.56 -19.97
CA SER A 665 19.28 2.17 -18.67
C SER A 665 19.43 3.41 -17.80
N GLU A 666 19.07 3.30 -16.54
CA GLU A 666 19.12 4.39 -15.57
C GLU A 666 19.88 3.97 -14.32
N TYR A 667 20.61 4.92 -13.74
CA TYR A 667 21.23 4.83 -12.43
C TYR A 667 20.79 6.03 -11.61
N LEU A 668 20.08 5.78 -10.53
CA LEU A 668 19.58 6.80 -9.61
C LEU A 668 20.17 6.56 -8.22
N SER A 669 20.82 7.60 -7.66
CA SER A 669 21.30 7.59 -6.28
C SER A 669 20.80 8.82 -5.55
N ARG A 670 20.15 8.60 -4.41
CA ARG A 670 19.55 9.65 -3.59
C ARG A 670 20.13 9.63 -2.18
N PRO A 671 20.26 10.77 -1.49
CA PRO A 671 20.81 10.83 -0.13
C PRO A 671 20.09 9.90 0.86
N TRP A 672 18.78 9.74 0.74
CA TRP A 672 18.00 8.87 1.62
C TRP A 672 18.06 7.37 1.30
N ASP A 673 18.60 6.99 0.14
CA ASP A 673 18.92 5.61 -0.20
C ASP A 673 20.32 5.22 0.27
N GLY A 674 21.16 6.20 0.62
CA GLY A 674 22.52 6.04 1.14
C GLY A 674 22.59 5.98 2.66
N ARG A 675 23.83 6.08 3.18
CA ARG A 675 24.08 6.12 4.62
C ARG A 675 23.63 7.45 5.21
N TYR A 676 22.68 7.41 6.11
CA TYR A 676 22.28 8.57 6.87
C TYR A 676 21.96 8.23 8.33
N VAL A 677 22.01 9.23 9.19
CA VAL A 677 21.70 9.14 10.61
C VAL A 677 20.49 10.00 10.89
N SER A 678 19.53 9.49 11.64
CA SER A 678 18.37 10.25 12.11
C SER A 678 18.10 10.03 13.59
N LEU A 679 17.62 11.07 14.25
CA LEU A 679 17.16 11.03 15.64
C LEU A 679 15.65 11.27 15.68
N THR A 680 14.93 10.33 16.24
CA THR A 680 13.50 10.47 16.56
C THR A 680 13.35 10.64 18.06
N MET A 681 12.61 11.67 18.48
CA MET A 681 12.22 11.87 19.88
C MET A 681 10.72 12.02 19.98
N ARG A 682 10.13 11.42 21.01
CA ARG A 682 8.69 11.50 21.28
C ARG A 682 8.46 11.73 22.77
N TYR A 683 7.50 12.59 23.07
CA TYR A 683 7.02 12.78 24.41
C TYR A 683 5.49 12.76 24.46
N THR A 684 4.92 12.03 25.42
CA THR A 684 3.46 11.91 25.57
C THR A 684 3.04 12.34 26.97
N LEU A 685 2.20 13.36 27.04
CA LEU A 685 1.56 13.80 28.28
C LEU A 685 0.16 13.21 28.38
N ASP A 686 -0.10 12.45 29.42
CA ASP A 686 -1.39 11.87 29.72
C ASP A 686 -2.13 12.68 30.77
N PHE A 687 -3.44 12.82 30.65
CA PHE A 687 -4.26 13.47 31.65
C PHE A 687 -5.59 12.74 31.87
N GLY A 688 -6.21 12.95 33.04
CA GLY A 688 -7.53 12.44 33.39
C GLY A 688 -7.55 11.00 33.92
N ARG A 689 -8.75 10.55 34.32
CA ARG A 689 -9.02 9.15 34.73
C ARG A 689 -9.32 8.33 33.49
N LYS A 690 -8.65 7.22 33.40
CA LYS A 690 -8.58 6.37 32.20
C LYS A 690 -9.94 5.77 31.79
N THR A 691 -10.45 6.07 30.60
CA THR A 691 -11.63 5.50 29.95
C THR A 691 -11.40 5.21 28.49
N ASP A 692 -12.19 4.30 27.94
CA ASP A 692 -12.12 3.85 26.57
C ASP A 692 -13.24 4.42 25.71
N HIS A 693 -12.85 4.90 24.53
CA HIS A 693 -13.69 5.02 23.34
C HIS A 693 -12.79 4.86 22.11
N GLY A 694 -12.99 3.82 21.35
CA GLY A 694 -12.26 3.55 20.11
C GLY A 694 -12.47 4.68 19.06
N ASN A 695 -11.55 4.85 18.12
CA ASN A 695 -11.52 5.95 17.15
C ASN A 695 -11.78 5.49 15.72
N ASN A 696 -12.55 6.29 14.96
CA ASN A 696 -12.68 6.19 13.52
C ASN A 696 -12.54 7.57 12.88
N ALA A 697 -11.39 7.86 12.33
CA ALA A 697 -11.23 8.88 11.33
C ALA A 697 -10.50 8.28 10.14
N ARG A 698 -11.04 8.44 8.95
CA ARG A 698 -10.39 8.01 7.73
C ARG A 698 -9.82 9.22 7.03
N PHE A 699 -8.51 9.26 6.82
CA PHE A 699 -7.88 10.13 5.86
C PHE A 699 -7.70 9.34 4.56
N GLU A 700 -8.54 9.61 3.58
CA GLU A 700 -8.36 9.19 2.21
C GLU A 700 -8.05 10.42 1.37
N GLY A 701 -6.81 10.82 1.35
CA GLY A 701 -6.37 11.92 0.53
C GLY A 701 -4.92 11.74 0.12
N SER A 702 -4.67 11.06 -0.99
CA SER A 702 -3.51 11.33 -1.83
C SER A 702 -3.91 12.39 -2.84
N ALA A 703 -3.06 13.40 -3.06
CA ALA A 703 -3.26 14.32 -4.16
C ALA A 703 -3.33 13.51 -5.46
N LYS A 704 -4.44 13.63 -6.19
CA LYS A 704 -4.61 13.02 -7.51
C LYS A 704 -4.35 14.07 -8.58
N THR A 705 -3.80 13.65 -9.68
CA THR A 705 -3.58 14.48 -10.87
C THR A 705 -3.91 13.70 -12.14
N SER A 706 -4.40 14.38 -13.14
CA SER A 706 -4.56 13.88 -14.51
C SER A 706 -3.35 14.19 -15.39
N VAL A 707 -2.34 14.86 -14.83
CA VAL A 707 -1.11 15.18 -15.56
C VAL A 707 -0.20 13.95 -15.55
N LEU A 708 0.18 13.49 -16.75
CA LEU A 708 1.16 12.42 -16.90
C LEU A 708 2.57 12.97 -16.58
N LYS A 709 3.26 12.30 -15.63
CA LYS A 709 4.62 12.65 -15.21
C LYS A 709 5.65 11.80 -15.94
#